data_3aef15d3890ccd59bd9f4eb7c1ea56df
#
_entry.id   3aef15d3890ccd59bd9f4eb7c1ea56df
#
_cell.length_a   1.000
_cell.length_b   1.000
_cell.length_c   1.000
_cell.angle_alpha   90.00
_cell.angle_beta   90.00
_cell.angle_gamma   90.00
#
_symmetry.space_group_name_H-M   'P 1'
#
loop_
_entity.id
_entity.type
_entity.pdbx_description
1 polymer ?
#
loop_
_entity_poly.entity_id
_entity_poly.type
_entity_poly.pdbx_seq_one_letter_code
_entity_poly.pdbx_strand_id
1 'polypeptide(L)'
;MSAVYPQEPVKYVRKVIIMNIINVENITKSYTERELFHKASFYLQEGEKVGVIGINGTGKSTLLKIIAGLEQPEEGTVTRGNRIVVRYLPQNPVFDSEKTVLESVLLSAEEYSGAGELWNLESDAKAMLTRLGIMDFNQKTGELSGGQRKRLALVAAVLVPCDVLVLDEPTNHLDSAMADWLENFLKKWRGSLIMVTHDRYFLDSVCNRIVEVDKGSIYSYDTNYSGYLERKAEREEMQQASERKRQNILRKELEWIRRGARARTTKQKGRIQRYEELKNQSAPETDGAVELSSVTSRMGRTTIELEHIGKGYDGKKLIEDFSYIFLKRDRIGFIGPNGSGKTTLMKIIDGRLAPDSGKVTVGQTIKIGYYTQEIEQEDKAGNAGNAGNARNAGNAYNAYNAYNARNAHIAYMNPEEKVIDYIKNTAEYVRTTEGLVSASAMLERFLFPASQQYSPIGKLSGGEKRRLNLLRVLMEAPNVLILDEPTNDLDTRTLTILEDYLDSYDGIVITVSHDRYFLDRIVGRIFAFEGDGKIRQYEGGYTDYVNRLAEEGRTPQETMAEASGTGKNISSGNTPTASAEGEKKDSAATWKHEKKLKFSYKEQKEYETIEDDIAALEEKLEKIDAEMVANATNSVKLGQLLAEKEQTEQLLEEKMERWEYLEELAAQIAAEGR
;
A
#
# COMPACT_ATOMS: atom_id res chain seq x y z
N MET A 1 20.65 66.83 22.75
CA MET A 1 21.13 65.57 22.11
C MET A 1 20.10 64.49 22.37
N SER A 2 19.19 64.31 21.42
CA SER A 2 18.14 63.32 21.45
C SER A 2 18.61 62.10 20.67
N ALA A 3 18.73 60.96 21.36
CA ALA A 3 19.10 59.68 20.75
C ALA A 3 17.92 59.15 19.90
N VAL A 4 18.17 59.02 18.60
CA VAL A 4 17.28 58.35 17.65
C VAL A 4 17.58 56.87 17.70
N TYR A 5 16.62 56.08 18.16
CA TYR A 5 16.65 54.61 18.06
C TYR A 5 16.24 54.23 16.63
N PRO A 6 16.97 53.30 15.95
CA PRO A 6 16.53 52.79 14.66
C PRO A 6 15.36 51.83 14.88
N GLN A 7 14.23 52.09 14.22
CA GLN A 7 13.10 51.15 14.14
C GLN A 7 13.51 49.99 13.25
N GLU A 8 13.42 48.75 13.77
CA GLU A 8 13.55 47.54 13.01
C GLU A 8 12.42 47.45 11.95
N PRO A 9 12.70 46.96 10.73
CA PRO A 9 11.68 46.82 9.70
C PRO A 9 10.69 45.70 10.13
N VAL A 10 9.44 46.08 10.26
CA VAL A 10 8.31 45.15 10.43
C VAL A 10 8.30 44.19 9.25
N LYS A 11 8.70 42.95 9.44
CA LYS A 11 8.52 41.86 8.48
C LYS A 11 7.01 41.68 8.26
N TYR A 12 6.49 42.20 7.17
CA TYR A 12 5.17 41.81 6.68
C TYR A 12 5.21 40.32 6.30
N VAL A 13 4.78 39.45 7.18
CA VAL A 13 4.40 38.11 6.83
C VAL A 13 3.18 38.25 5.91
N ARG A 14 3.38 38.10 4.61
CA ARG A 14 2.27 37.96 3.66
C ARG A 14 1.45 36.75 4.14
N LYS A 15 0.32 37.03 4.76
CA LYS A 15 -0.70 36.03 5.01
C LYS A 15 -1.19 35.58 3.64
N VAL A 16 -0.69 34.46 3.16
CA VAL A 16 -1.21 33.85 1.92
C VAL A 16 -2.66 33.51 2.24
N ILE A 17 -3.59 34.25 1.63
CA ILE A 17 -5.02 33.89 1.69
C ILE A 17 -5.16 32.66 0.79
N ILE A 18 -5.12 31.48 1.40
CA ILE A 18 -5.34 30.20 0.71
C ILE A 18 -6.84 30.17 0.40
N MET A 19 -7.19 30.19 -0.89
CA MET A 19 -8.59 30.11 -1.31
C MET A 19 -8.99 28.67 -1.58
N ASN A 20 -10.14 28.26 -1.08
CA ASN A 20 -10.75 27.00 -1.50
C ASN A 20 -11.17 27.12 -2.97
N ILE A 21 -10.64 26.26 -3.82
CA ILE A 21 -10.95 26.21 -5.24
C ILE A 21 -12.12 25.27 -5.55
N ILE A 22 -12.33 24.25 -4.71
CA ILE A 22 -13.49 23.37 -4.77
C ILE A 22 -14.02 23.21 -3.35
N ASN A 23 -15.33 23.32 -3.18
CA ASN A 23 -16.03 23.12 -1.91
C ASN A 23 -17.20 22.17 -2.12
N VAL A 24 -17.21 21.08 -1.38
CA VAL A 24 -18.24 20.03 -1.38
C VAL A 24 -18.88 20.06 0.01
N GLU A 25 -20.16 20.38 0.10
CA GLU A 25 -20.84 20.60 1.37
C GLU A 25 -22.01 19.66 1.55
N ASN A 26 -22.01 18.90 2.67
CA ASN A 26 -23.10 18.06 3.13
C ASN A 26 -23.66 17.11 2.06
N ILE A 27 -22.82 16.50 1.25
CA ILE A 27 -23.25 15.60 0.19
C ILE A 27 -23.78 14.29 0.78
N THR A 28 -24.90 13.86 0.23
CA THR A 28 -25.50 12.53 0.44
C THR A 28 -25.56 11.82 -0.90
N LYS A 29 -25.14 10.56 -0.95
CA LYS A 29 -25.17 9.73 -2.16
C LYS A 29 -25.36 8.28 -1.79
N SER A 30 -26.29 7.60 -2.44
CA SER A 30 -26.55 6.17 -2.28
C SER A 30 -26.63 5.47 -3.63
N TYR A 31 -26.25 4.19 -3.67
CA TYR A 31 -26.52 3.31 -4.78
C TYR A 31 -27.32 2.10 -4.28
N THR A 32 -28.49 1.91 -4.85
CA THR A 32 -29.44 0.87 -4.45
C THR A 32 -29.78 0.90 -2.95
N GLU A 33 -29.21 0.00 -2.15
CA GLU A 33 -29.45 -0.10 -0.70
C GLU A 33 -28.25 0.38 0.14
N ARG A 34 -27.14 0.78 -0.52
CA ARG A 34 -25.89 1.17 0.17
C ARG A 34 -25.69 2.67 0.11
N GLU A 35 -25.73 3.31 1.27
CA GLU A 35 -25.36 4.72 1.42
C GLU A 35 -23.83 4.85 1.36
N LEU A 36 -23.34 5.66 0.43
CA LEU A 36 -21.90 5.92 0.25
C LEU A 36 -21.43 7.14 1.04
N PHE A 37 -22.26 8.20 1.08
CA PHE A 37 -21.98 9.44 1.80
C PHE A 37 -23.21 9.87 2.59
N HIS A 38 -23.00 10.23 3.84
CA HIS A 38 -24.00 10.79 4.73
C HIS A 38 -23.56 12.18 5.19
N LYS A 39 -24.09 13.24 4.58
CA LYS A 39 -23.76 14.66 4.87
C LYS A 39 -22.25 14.92 4.93
N ALA A 40 -21.52 14.29 4.02
CA ALA A 40 -20.06 14.39 3.96
C ALA A 40 -19.65 15.75 3.36
N SER A 41 -18.56 16.31 3.87
CA SER A 41 -18.02 17.59 3.38
C SER A 41 -16.52 17.45 3.08
N PHE A 42 -16.10 18.12 2.01
CA PHE A 42 -14.72 18.12 1.54
C PHE A 42 -14.38 19.47 0.92
N TYR A 43 -13.15 19.93 1.07
CA TYR A 43 -12.66 21.13 0.40
C TYR A 43 -11.28 20.89 -0.19
N LEU A 44 -10.95 21.61 -1.27
CA LEU A 44 -9.64 21.60 -1.90
C LEU A 44 -9.14 23.03 -1.98
N GLN A 45 -7.88 23.23 -1.57
CA GLN A 45 -7.18 24.50 -1.66
C GLN A 45 -6.28 24.56 -2.88
N GLU A 46 -5.93 25.78 -3.30
CA GLU A 46 -5.03 25.99 -4.42
C GLU A 46 -3.63 25.43 -4.14
N GLY A 47 -3.09 24.64 -5.08
CA GLY A 47 -1.77 24.01 -4.97
C GLY A 47 -1.69 22.84 -3.99
N GLU A 48 -2.80 22.42 -3.39
CA GLU A 48 -2.86 21.30 -2.47
C GLU A 48 -2.82 19.95 -3.21
N LYS A 49 -2.13 18.96 -2.61
CA LYS A 49 -2.03 17.60 -3.15
C LYS A 49 -2.67 16.62 -2.16
N VAL A 50 -3.86 16.17 -2.51
CA VAL A 50 -4.70 15.35 -1.63
C VAL A 50 -4.68 13.90 -2.08
N GLY A 51 -4.32 12.99 -1.16
CA GLY A 51 -4.49 11.54 -1.33
C GLY A 51 -5.80 11.08 -0.72
N VAL A 52 -6.67 10.42 -1.50
CA VAL A 52 -7.94 9.87 -1.01
C VAL A 52 -7.80 8.37 -0.80
N ILE A 53 -8.05 7.92 0.41
CA ILE A 53 -7.92 6.53 0.83
C ILE A 53 -9.22 6.00 1.45
N GLY A 54 -9.33 4.70 1.59
CA GLY A 54 -10.51 4.02 2.18
C GLY A 54 -10.67 2.61 1.62
N ILE A 55 -11.54 1.82 2.25
CA ILE A 55 -11.85 0.45 1.82
C ILE A 55 -12.48 0.46 0.42
N ASN A 56 -12.31 -0.62 -0.33
CA ASN A 56 -12.95 -0.74 -1.64
C ASN A 56 -14.48 -0.75 -1.50
N GLY A 57 -15.15 0.00 -2.38
CA GLY A 57 -16.60 0.16 -2.36
C GLY A 57 -17.12 1.25 -1.39
N THR A 58 -16.28 2.06 -0.74
CA THR A 58 -16.71 3.17 0.14
C THR A 58 -17.10 4.45 -0.62
N GLY A 59 -16.93 4.48 -1.94
CA GLY A 59 -17.32 5.64 -2.75
C GLY A 59 -16.19 6.56 -3.18
N LYS A 60 -14.90 6.15 -3.06
CA LYS A 60 -13.73 6.96 -3.47
C LYS A 60 -13.86 7.50 -4.90
N SER A 61 -14.06 6.61 -5.88
CA SER A 61 -14.24 7.02 -7.29
C SER A 61 -15.49 7.86 -7.52
N THR A 62 -16.57 7.62 -6.74
CA THR A 62 -17.79 8.45 -6.77
C THR A 62 -17.49 9.86 -6.29
N LEU A 63 -16.72 10.01 -5.20
CA LEU A 63 -16.27 11.32 -4.72
C LEU A 63 -15.47 12.06 -5.80
N LEU A 64 -14.52 11.37 -6.46
CA LEU A 64 -13.73 11.95 -7.55
C LEU A 64 -14.62 12.40 -8.72
N LYS A 65 -15.62 11.61 -9.12
CA LYS A 65 -16.57 11.97 -10.17
C LYS A 65 -17.44 13.17 -9.76
N ILE A 66 -17.88 13.26 -8.52
CA ILE A 66 -18.62 14.41 -7.99
C ILE A 66 -17.75 15.66 -8.03
N ILE A 67 -16.50 15.57 -7.59
CA ILE A 67 -15.52 16.66 -7.66
C ILE A 67 -15.23 17.06 -9.12
N ALA A 68 -15.09 16.10 -10.02
CA ALA A 68 -14.91 16.34 -11.45
C ALA A 68 -16.19 16.86 -12.16
N GLY A 69 -17.38 16.76 -11.51
CA GLY A 69 -18.66 17.18 -12.06
C GLY A 69 -19.26 16.24 -13.09
N LEU A 70 -18.78 15.04 -13.12
CA LEU A 70 -19.31 13.98 -13.94
C LEU A 70 -20.51 13.29 -13.29
N GLU A 71 -20.69 13.47 -12.00
CA GLU A 71 -21.81 12.94 -11.22
C GLU A 71 -22.31 13.97 -10.23
N GLN A 72 -23.62 13.99 -9.98
CA GLN A 72 -24.25 14.89 -9.02
C GLN A 72 -24.58 14.15 -7.72
N PRO A 73 -24.40 14.76 -6.55
CA PRO A 73 -24.89 14.22 -5.30
C PRO A 73 -26.44 14.25 -5.28
N GLU A 74 -27.05 13.43 -4.42
CA GLU A 74 -28.51 13.44 -4.21
C GLU A 74 -28.94 14.64 -3.35
N GLU A 75 -28.11 14.95 -2.34
CA GLU A 75 -28.26 16.15 -1.49
C GLU A 75 -26.90 16.82 -1.33
N GLY A 76 -26.93 18.08 -0.93
CA GLY A 76 -25.73 18.90 -0.74
C GLY A 76 -25.35 19.71 -1.97
N THR A 77 -24.24 20.43 -1.90
CA THR A 77 -23.79 21.35 -2.95
C THR A 77 -22.30 21.17 -3.28
N VAL A 78 -21.97 21.34 -4.56
CA VAL A 78 -20.59 21.37 -5.03
C VAL A 78 -20.34 22.73 -5.66
N THR A 79 -19.48 23.54 -5.04
CA THR A 79 -19.10 24.87 -5.52
C THR A 79 -17.66 24.82 -6.04
N ARG A 80 -17.45 25.35 -7.25
CA ARG A 80 -16.13 25.49 -7.87
C ARG A 80 -15.82 26.95 -8.10
N GLY A 81 -14.57 27.30 -7.98
CA GLY A 81 -14.09 28.62 -8.35
C GLY A 81 -14.37 28.94 -9.82
N ASN A 82 -14.52 30.22 -10.13
CA ASN A 82 -14.76 30.66 -11.51
C ASN A 82 -13.57 30.33 -12.42
N ARG A 83 -13.83 29.76 -13.59
CA ARG A 83 -12.84 29.41 -14.64
C ARG A 83 -11.83 28.32 -14.25
N ILE A 84 -12.09 27.51 -13.24
CA ILE A 84 -11.20 26.40 -12.85
C ILE A 84 -11.35 25.25 -13.84
N VAL A 85 -10.26 24.83 -14.45
CA VAL A 85 -10.16 23.70 -15.36
C VAL A 85 -9.83 22.44 -14.54
N VAL A 86 -10.78 21.49 -14.50
CA VAL A 86 -10.62 20.21 -13.82
C VAL A 86 -10.42 19.13 -14.87
N ARG A 87 -9.37 18.30 -14.72
CA ARG A 87 -9.14 17.10 -15.52
C ARG A 87 -9.29 15.86 -14.69
N TYR A 88 -9.93 14.85 -15.26
CA TYR A 88 -10.20 13.58 -14.60
C TYR A 88 -9.64 12.39 -15.37
N LEU A 89 -8.82 11.60 -14.71
CA LEU A 89 -8.39 10.27 -15.18
C LEU A 89 -9.29 9.21 -14.54
N PRO A 90 -10.14 8.52 -15.30
CA PRO A 90 -10.98 7.44 -14.77
C PRO A 90 -10.17 6.15 -14.58
N GLN A 91 -10.60 5.32 -13.64
CA GLN A 91 -10.02 3.99 -13.39
C GLN A 91 -10.05 3.09 -14.65
N ASN A 92 -11.14 3.16 -15.44
CA ASN A 92 -11.32 2.42 -16.68
C ASN A 92 -11.59 3.42 -17.84
N PRO A 93 -10.54 3.86 -18.55
CA PRO A 93 -10.69 4.78 -19.67
C PRO A 93 -11.28 4.09 -20.90
N VAL A 94 -12.17 4.79 -21.59
CA VAL A 94 -12.79 4.34 -22.82
C VAL A 94 -12.30 5.25 -23.96
N PHE A 95 -11.82 4.63 -25.02
CA PHE A 95 -11.41 5.31 -26.25
C PHE A 95 -12.17 4.76 -27.46
N ASP A 96 -12.26 5.55 -28.52
CA ASP A 96 -12.79 5.11 -29.79
C ASP A 96 -11.81 4.12 -30.41
N SER A 97 -12.24 2.86 -30.59
CA SER A 97 -11.40 1.74 -31.06
C SER A 97 -10.77 1.95 -32.45
N GLU A 98 -11.37 2.81 -33.28
CA GLU A 98 -10.92 3.05 -34.64
C GLU A 98 -9.83 4.12 -34.75
N LYS A 99 -9.69 4.97 -33.73
CA LYS A 99 -8.68 6.04 -33.70
C LYS A 99 -7.31 5.52 -33.32
N THR A 100 -6.29 6.22 -33.81
CA THR A 100 -4.90 5.92 -33.42
C THR A 100 -4.59 6.44 -32.02
N VAL A 101 -3.52 5.91 -31.43
CA VAL A 101 -2.98 6.34 -30.13
C VAL A 101 -2.76 7.86 -30.11
N LEU A 102 -2.06 8.39 -31.13
CA LEU A 102 -1.74 9.81 -31.18
C LEU A 102 -2.98 10.68 -31.36
N GLU A 103 -3.88 10.31 -32.28
CA GLU A 103 -5.13 11.04 -32.51
C GLU A 103 -5.99 11.10 -31.24
N SER A 104 -6.07 10.01 -30.49
CA SER A 104 -6.86 9.94 -29.26
C SER A 104 -6.34 10.88 -28.16
N VAL A 105 -5.00 11.02 -28.06
CA VAL A 105 -4.37 11.97 -27.11
C VAL A 105 -4.60 13.41 -27.53
N LEU A 106 -4.40 13.70 -28.82
CA LEU A 106 -4.56 15.08 -29.35
C LEU A 106 -6.01 15.55 -29.26
N LEU A 107 -6.98 14.71 -29.59
CA LEU A 107 -8.40 15.04 -29.45
C LEU A 107 -8.80 15.32 -28.01
N SER A 108 -8.31 14.52 -27.06
CA SER A 108 -8.54 14.78 -25.63
C SER A 108 -7.91 16.11 -25.18
N ALA A 109 -6.87 16.55 -25.86
CA ALA A 109 -6.22 17.83 -25.60
C ALA A 109 -6.96 19.00 -26.24
N GLU A 110 -7.51 18.83 -27.47
CA GLU A 110 -8.28 19.86 -28.18
C GLU A 110 -9.58 20.23 -27.48
N GLU A 111 -10.25 19.28 -26.83
CA GLU A 111 -11.46 19.53 -26.03
C GLU A 111 -11.24 20.57 -24.92
N TYR A 112 -10.01 20.76 -24.46
CA TYR A 112 -9.66 21.61 -23.32
C TYR A 112 -8.77 22.80 -23.65
N SER A 113 -8.10 22.81 -24.82
CA SER A 113 -7.22 23.92 -25.23
C SER A 113 -7.96 24.83 -26.19
N GLY A 114 -8.05 26.11 -25.85
CA GLY A 114 -8.39 27.13 -26.85
C GLY A 114 -7.32 27.16 -27.96
N ALA A 115 -7.70 27.38 -29.19
CA ALA A 115 -6.97 27.19 -30.47
C ALA A 115 -5.57 27.87 -30.63
N GLY A 116 -4.84 28.16 -29.57
CA GLY A 116 -3.64 29.02 -29.63
C GLY A 116 -2.26 28.39 -29.37
N GLU A 117 -2.16 27.21 -28.74
CA GLU A 117 -0.85 26.67 -28.26
C GLU A 117 -0.49 25.26 -28.77
N LEU A 118 -1.00 24.86 -29.91
CA LEU A 118 -0.91 23.47 -30.41
C LEU A 118 0.44 23.05 -31.03
N TRP A 119 1.40 23.98 -31.24
CA TRP A 119 2.61 23.71 -32.04
C TRP A 119 3.60 22.68 -31.41
N ASN A 120 3.62 22.53 -30.09
CA ASN A 120 4.51 21.60 -29.42
C ASN A 120 3.79 20.33 -28.87
N LEU A 121 2.46 20.36 -28.90
CA LEU A 121 1.63 19.35 -28.22
C LEU A 121 1.86 17.91 -28.76
N GLU A 122 2.03 17.77 -30.07
CA GLU A 122 2.33 16.50 -30.71
C GLU A 122 3.69 15.94 -30.31
N SER A 123 4.70 16.82 -30.21
CA SER A 123 6.04 16.43 -29.79
C SER A 123 6.05 15.99 -28.32
N ASP A 124 5.36 16.73 -27.45
CA ASP A 124 5.24 16.42 -26.04
C ASP A 124 4.43 15.14 -25.81
N ALA A 125 3.33 14.95 -26.57
CA ALA A 125 2.55 13.72 -26.57
C ALA A 125 3.42 12.51 -26.93
N LYS A 126 4.18 12.57 -28.03
CA LYS A 126 5.09 11.50 -28.45
C LYS A 126 6.17 11.21 -27.42
N ALA A 127 6.76 12.25 -26.82
CA ALA A 127 7.76 12.09 -25.76
C ALA A 127 7.18 11.39 -24.51
N MET A 128 5.98 11.78 -24.07
CA MET A 128 5.30 11.16 -22.92
C MET A 128 4.88 9.72 -23.24
N LEU A 129 4.31 9.45 -24.42
CA LEU A 129 3.93 8.10 -24.87
C LEU A 129 5.14 7.16 -24.89
N THR A 130 6.27 7.63 -25.46
CA THR A 130 7.52 6.86 -25.49
C THR A 130 8.00 6.53 -24.07
N ARG A 131 7.98 7.49 -23.15
CA ARG A 131 8.36 7.26 -21.74
C ARG A 131 7.46 6.24 -21.02
N LEU A 132 6.18 6.21 -21.39
CA LEU A 132 5.22 5.23 -20.86
C LEU A 132 5.16 3.94 -21.67
N GLY A 133 6.17 3.68 -22.54
CA GLY A 133 6.34 2.43 -23.25
C GLY A 133 5.32 2.18 -24.36
N ILE A 134 4.76 3.24 -24.95
CA ILE A 134 3.91 3.18 -26.15
C ILE A 134 4.73 3.75 -27.32
N MET A 135 5.26 2.85 -28.17
CA MET A 135 6.19 3.22 -29.24
C MET A 135 5.51 3.38 -30.59
N ASP A 136 4.43 2.64 -30.83
CA ASP A 136 3.66 2.75 -32.07
C ASP A 136 2.50 3.73 -31.90
N PHE A 137 2.70 4.94 -32.40
CA PHE A 137 1.72 6.04 -32.31
C PHE A 137 0.56 5.87 -33.28
N ASN A 138 0.72 5.03 -34.34
CA ASN A 138 -0.28 4.77 -35.37
C ASN A 138 -1.13 3.52 -35.04
N GLN A 139 -0.80 2.78 -34.00
CA GLN A 139 -1.59 1.63 -33.54
C GLN A 139 -3.00 2.08 -33.15
N LYS A 140 -4.02 1.32 -33.52
CA LYS A 140 -5.41 1.60 -33.13
C LYS A 140 -5.61 1.36 -31.64
N THR A 141 -6.38 2.21 -30.97
CA THR A 141 -6.67 2.09 -29.53
C THR A 141 -7.41 0.82 -29.17
N GLY A 142 -8.19 0.25 -30.13
CA GLY A 142 -8.87 -1.05 -29.95
C GLY A 142 -7.92 -2.24 -29.76
N GLU A 143 -6.70 -2.17 -30.30
CA GLU A 143 -5.68 -3.22 -30.22
C GLU A 143 -4.83 -3.14 -28.93
N LEU A 144 -4.97 -2.07 -28.18
CA LEU A 144 -4.20 -1.85 -26.95
C LEU A 144 -4.67 -2.78 -25.83
N SER A 145 -3.71 -3.28 -25.05
CA SER A 145 -4.01 -3.95 -23.80
C SER A 145 -4.64 -2.99 -22.77
N GLY A 146 -5.31 -3.53 -21.74
CA GLY A 146 -5.90 -2.71 -20.68
C GLY A 146 -4.88 -1.77 -20.01
N GLY A 147 -3.67 -2.25 -19.75
CA GLY A 147 -2.59 -1.45 -19.19
C GLY A 147 -2.10 -0.35 -20.14
N GLN A 148 -1.99 -0.64 -21.44
CA GLN A 148 -1.63 0.37 -22.45
C GLN A 148 -2.70 1.46 -22.57
N ARG A 149 -4.00 1.09 -22.52
CA ARG A 149 -5.12 2.05 -22.53
C ARG A 149 -5.08 2.98 -21.31
N LYS A 150 -4.76 2.47 -20.12
CA LYS A 150 -4.59 3.30 -18.92
C LYS A 150 -3.41 4.27 -19.05
N ARG A 151 -2.28 3.81 -19.57
CA ARG A 151 -1.11 4.68 -19.83
C ARG A 151 -1.42 5.76 -20.86
N LEU A 152 -2.16 5.42 -21.92
CA LEU A 152 -2.64 6.39 -22.91
C LEU A 152 -3.51 7.47 -22.25
N ALA A 153 -4.47 7.07 -21.40
CA ALA A 153 -5.34 8.00 -20.69
C ALA A 153 -4.58 8.90 -19.71
N LEU A 154 -3.54 8.36 -19.06
CA LEU A 154 -2.66 9.15 -18.20
C LEU A 154 -1.95 10.25 -19.00
N VAL A 155 -1.38 9.92 -20.17
CA VAL A 155 -0.79 10.94 -21.08
C VAL A 155 -1.82 11.99 -21.44
N ALA A 156 -3.02 11.59 -21.86
CA ALA A 156 -4.10 12.51 -22.21
C ALA A 156 -4.50 13.44 -21.05
N ALA A 157 -4.45 12.95 -19.81
CA ALA A 157 -4.79 13.73 -18.62
C ALA A 157 -3.73 14.75 -18.23
N VAL A 158 -2.42 14.43 -18.42
CA VAL A 158 -1.32 15.27 -17.96
C VAL A 158 -0.70 16.15 -19.05
N LEU A 159 -1.03 15.92 -20.33
CA LEU A 159 -0.44 16.61 -21.47
C LEU A 159 -0.77 18.12 -21.48
N VAL A 160 -1.98 18.49 -21.11
CA VAL A 160 -2.44 19.88 -21.13
C VAL A 160 -2.51 20.42 -19.71
N PRO A 161 -2.01 21.63 -19.44
CA PRO A 161 -2.11 22.28 -18.13
C PRO A 161 -3.57 22.38 -17.66
N CYS A 162 -3.79 22.16 -16.38
CA CYS A 162 -5.07 22.35 -15.70
C CYS A 162 -4.85 22.86 -14.28
N ASP A 163 -5.89 23.43 -13.67
CA ASP A 163 -5.82 23.95 -12.29
C ASP A 163 -5.94 22.82 -11.28
N VAL A 164 -6.80 21.82 -11.59
CA VAL A 164 -7.05 20.66 -10.74
C VAL A 164 -6.93 19.38 -11.56
N LEU A 165 -6.02 18.51 -11.15
CA LEU A 165 -5.85 17.17 -11.70
C LEU A 165 -6.45 16.13 -10.75
N VAL A 166 -7.41 15.35 -11.25
CA VAL A 166 -8.10 14.29 -10.49
C VAL A 166 -7.72 12.95 -11.09
N LEU A 167 -7.05 12.10 -10.31
CA LEU A 167 -6.51 10.80 -10.76
C LEU A 167 -7.13 9.66 -9.97
N ASP A 168 -7.75 8.70 -10.68
CA ASP A 168 -8.33 7.49 -10.09
C ASP A 168 -7.45 6.28 -10.41
N GLU A 169 -6.68 5.81 -9.41
CA GLU A 169 -5.72 4.70 -9.48
C GLU A 169 -4.68 4.86 -10.62
N PRO A 170 -3.91 5.96 -10.66
CA PRO A 170 -2.98 6.24 -11.75
C PRO A 170 -1.75 5.32 -11.75
N THR A 171 -1.39 4.71 -10.62
CA THR A 171 -0.22 3.84 -10.44
C THR A 171 -0.48 2.41 -10.91
N ASN A 172 -1.75 1.99 -11.01
CA ASN A 172 -2.10 0.64 -11.44
C ASN A 172 -1.62 0.35 -12.86
N HIS A 173 -0.94 -0.80 -13.04
CA HIS A 173 -0.33 -1.26 -14.29
C HIS A 173 0.88 -0.45 -14.78
N LEU A 174 1.42 0.45 -13.96
CA LEU A 174 2.73 1.06 -14.20
C LEU A 174 3.81 0.15 -13.61
N ASP A 175 4.91 0.01 -14.32
CA ASP A 175 6.13 -0.55 -13.72
C ASP A 175 6.84 0.51 -12.86
N SER A 176 7.83 0.09 -12.09
CA SER A 176 8.50 0.99 -11.13
C SER A 176 9.14 2.21 -11.81
N ALA A 177 9.68 2.07 -13.05
CA ALA A 177 10.29 3.19 -13.77
C ALA A 177 9.24 4.22 -14.21
N MET A 178 8.07 3.76 -14.65
CA MET A 178 6.95 4.62 -15.02
C MET A 178 6.33 5.30 -13.80
N ALA A 179 6.23 4.57 -12.69
CA ALA A 179 5.76 5.12 -11.41
C ALA A 179 6.70 6.22 -10.90
N ASP A 180 8.02 6.02 -10.96
CA ASP A 180 9.03 7.02 -10.62
C ASP A 180 8.92 8.28 -11.49
N TRP A 181 8.69 8.11 -12.79
CA TRP A 181 8.49 9.25 -13.69
C TRP A 181 7.23 10.04 -13.30
N LEU A 182 6.11 9.35 -13.04
CA LEU A 182 4.86 10.00 -12.64
C LEU A 182 5.01 10.72 -11.30
N GLU A 183 5.67 10.09 -10.33
CA GLU A 183 5.98 10.68 -9.02
C GLU A 183 6.75 11.99 -9.16
N ASN A 184 7.86 11.96 -9.94
CA ASN A 184 8.67 13.14 -10.19
C ASN A 184 7.91 14.25 -10.95
N PHE A 185 7.02 13.86 -11.87
CA PHE A 185 6.15 14.78 -12.57
C PHE A 185 5.17 15.46 -11.61
N LEU A 186 4.46 14.68 -10.79
CA LEU A 186 3.48 15.19 -9.84
C LEU A 186 4.10 15.98 -8.69
N LYS A 187 5.33 15.65 -8.26
CA LYS A 187 6.08 16.48 -7.29
C LYS A 187 6.35 17.89 -7.81
N LYS A 188 6.65 18.02 -9.10
CA LYS A 188 6.91 19.31 -9.77
C LYS A 188 5.64 20.02 -10.19
N TRP A 189 4.51 19.34 -10.19
CA TRP A 189 3.22 19.89 -10.57
C TRP A 189 2.81 21.03 -9.63
N ARG A 190 2.44 22.19 -10.20
CA ARG A 190 2.09 23.40 -9.43
C ARG A 190 0.59 23.55 -9.18
N GLY A 191 -0.25 22.88 -9.97
CA GLY A 191 -1.70 22.86 -9.78
C GLY A 191 -2.10 22.01 -8.59
N SER A 192 -3.38 22.00 -8.27
CA SER A 192 -3.95 21.15 -7.22
C SER A 192 -4.15 19.73 -7.71
N LEU A 193 -3.92 18.76 -6.85
CA LEU A 193 -4.03 17.33 -7.16
C LEU A 193 -4.99 16.67 -6.20
N ILE A 194 -5.89 15.84 -6.72
CA ILE A 194 -6.65 14.87 -5.92
C ILE A 194 -6.39 13.50 -6.54
N MET A 195 -5.99 12.54 -5.72
CA MET A 195 -5.59 11.23 -6.20
C MET A 195 -6.14 10.13 -5.30
N VAL A 196 -6.74 9.11 -5.90
CA VAL A 196 -6.98 7.80 -5.26
C VAL A 196 -5.87 6.88 -5.69
N THR A 197 -5.14 6.31 -4.74
CA THR A 197 -4.17 5.23 -5.01
C THR A 197 -3.99 4.35 -3.78
N HIS A 198 -3.62 3.11 -4.00
CA HIS A 198 -3.25 2.15 -2.96
C HIS A 198 -1.74 2.06 -2.76
N ASP A 199 -0.95 2.74 -3.59
CA ASP A 199 0.49 2.86 -3.45
C ASP A 199 0.85 3.82 -2.30
N ARG A 200 1.23 3.25 -1.18
CA ARG A 200 1.54 3.98 0.07
C ARG A 200 2.76 4.87 -0.08
N TYR A 201 3.78 4.40 -0.79
CA TYR A 201 4.99 5.17 -1.04
C TYR A 201 4.69 6.42 -1.87
N PHE A 202 3.83 6.26 -2.88
CA PHE A 202 3.39 7.35 -3.74
C PHE A 202 2.57 8.39 -2.95
N LEU A 203 1.66 7.93 -2.07
CA LEU A 203 0.91 8.82 -1.17
C LEU A 203 1.83 9.59 -0.23
N ASP A 204 2.85 8.94 0.33
CA ASP A 204 3.77 9.57 1.27
C ASP A 204 4.66 10.62 0.61
N SER A 205 5.09 10.36 -0.63
CA SER A 205 6.04 11.19 -1.36
C SER A 205 5.42 12.38 -2.10
N VAL A 206 4.15 12.28 -2.53
CA VAL A 206 3.48 13.28 -3.38
C VAL A 206 2.44 14.10 -2.61
N CYS A 207 1.67 13.45 -1.70
CA CYS A 207 0.55 14.10 -1.03
C CYS A 207 1.00 14.85 0.24
N ASN A 208 0.40 16.01 0.47
CA ASN A 208 0.59 16.80 1.69
C ASN A 208 -0.63 16.76 2.61
N ARG A 209 -1.72 16.13 2.16
CA ARG A 209 -2.94 15.90 2.92
C ARG A 209 -3.57 14.57 2.53
N ILE A 210 -4.00 13.81 3.52
CA ILE A 210 -4.72 12.55 3.34
C ILE A 210 -6.19 12.73 3.73
N VAL A 211 -7.07 12.18 2.91
CA VAL A 211 -8.52 12.18 3.12
C VAL A 211 -9.00 10.73 3.16
N GLU A 212 -9.51 10.31 4.30
CA GLU A 212 -10.06 8.98 4.49
C GLU A 212 -11.57 9.00 4.29
N VAL A 213 -12.07 8.13 3.41
CA VAL A 213 -13.51 7.87 3.23
C VAL A 213 -13.84 6.59 4.00
N ASP A 214 -14.56 6.73 5.12
CA ASP A 214 -14.91 5.63 5.99
C ASP A 214 -16.39 5.75 6.44
N LYS A 215 -17.16 4.67 6.26
CA LYS A 215 -18.56 4.54 6.74
C LYS A 215 -19.46 5.76 6.45
N GLY A 216 -19.36 6.27 5.22
CA GLY A 216 -20.15 7.41 4.75
C GLY A 216 -19.64 8.79 5.21
N SER A 217 -18.59 8.84 5.99
CA SER A 217 -17.96 10.08 6.49
C SER A 217 -16.62 10.33 5.81
N ILE A 218 -16.19 11.59 5.79
CA ILE A 218 -14.91 12.02 5.26
C ILE A 218 -14.07 12.59 6.42
N TYR A 219 -12.89 12.02 6.64
CA TYR A 219 -11.92 12.48 7.63
C TYR A 219 -10.70 13.06 6.91
N SER A 220 -10.24 14.22 7.34
CA SER A 220 -9.12 14.93 6.73
C SER A 220 -7.96 15.03 7.70
N TYR A 221 -6.75 14.74 7.19
CA TYR A 221 -5.51 14.78 7.94
C TYR A 221 -4.47 15.59 7.15
N ASP A 222 -4.07 16.74 7.70
CA ASP A 222 -3.06 17.62 7.09
C ASP A 222 -1.66 17.04 7.37
N THR A 223 -1.35 15.94 6.68
CA THR A 223 -0.12 15.19 6.80
C THR A 223 0.05 14.22 5.62
N ASN A 224 1.25 13.63 5.48
CA ASN A 224 1.52 12.52 4.54
C ASN A 224 0.94 11.20 5.05
N TYR A 225 1.21 10.10 4.33
CA TYR A 225 0.64 8.79 4.68
C TYR A 225 1.14 8.25 6.02
N SER A 226 2.43 8.43 6.34
CA SER A 226 3.01 7.99 7.61
C SER A 226 2.35 8.70 8.80
N GLY A 227 2.25 10.02 8.78
CA GLY A 227 1.57 10.77 9.84
C GLY A 227 0.05 10.55 9.90
N TYR A 228 -0.58 10.13 8.78
CA TYR A 228 -1.97 9.69 8.80
C TYR A 228 -2.16 8.44 9.66
N LEU A 229 -1.26 7.44 9.56
CA LEU A 229 -1.36 6.21 10.37
C LEU A 229 -1.34 6.50 11.87
N GLU A 230 -0.46 7.40 12.31
CA GLU A 230 -0.37 7.81 13.71
C GLU A 230 -1.66 8.49 14.18
N ARG A 231 -2.12 9.50 13.43
CA ARG A 231 -3.35 10.24 13.79
C ARG A 231 -4.61 9.40 13.71
N LYS A 232 -4.63 8.41 12.83
CA LYS A 232 -5.74 7.43 12.76
C LYS A 232 -5.76 6.56 14.01
N ALA A 233 -4.62 6.03 14.44
CA ALA A 233 -4.51 5.23 15.66
C ALA A 233 -4.99 6.04 16.88
N GLU A 234 -4.55 7.28 17.03
CA GLU A 234 -5.02 8.19 18.10
C GLU A 234 -6.54 8.40 18.06
N ARG A 235 -7.12 8.63 16.85
CA ARG A 235 -8.57 8.79 16.68
C ARG A 235 -9.33 7.55 17.11
N GLU A 236 -8.89 6.36 16.68
CA GLU A 236 -9.53 5.09 17.00
C GLU A 236 -9.45 4.80 18.51
N GLU A 237 -8.34 5.10 19.15
CA GLU A 237 -8.17 4.97 20.59
C GLU A 237 -9.09 5.91 21.37
N MET A 238 -9.20 7.18 20.96
CA MET A 238 -10.14 8.14 21.54
C MET A 238 -11.59 7.69 21.38
N GLN A 239 -11.96 7.14 20.22
CA GLN A 239 -13.30 6.61 19.98
C GLN A 239 -13.60 5.40 20.88
N GLN A 240 -12.65 4.47 21.03
CA GLN A 240 -12.80 3.32 21.93
C GLN A 240 -12.92 3.76 23.40
N ALA A 241 -12.10 4.72 23.83
CA ALA A 241 -12.17 5.26 25.18
C ALA A 241 -13.52 5.94 25.45
N SER A 242 -14.03 6.70 24.48
CA SER A 242 -15.35 7.33 24.55
C SER A 242 -16.48 6.29 24.65
N GLU A 243 -16.40 5.24 23.83
CA GLU A 243 -17.39 4.15 23.86
C GLU A 243 -17.36 3.37 25.17
N ARG A 244 -16.16 3.06 25.72
CA ARG A 244 -16.05 2.47 27.06
C ARG A 244 -16.68 3.34 28.14
N LYS A 245 -16.50 4.66 28.06
CA LYS A 245 -17.17 5.62 28.98
C LYS A 245 -18.69 5.58 28.80
N ARG A 246 -19.18 5.58 27.56
CA ARG A 246 -20.62 5.49 27.24
C ARG A 246 -21.23 4.20 27.81
N GLN A 247 -20.60 3.05 27.58
CA GLN A 247 -21.07 1.76 28.08
C GLN A 247 -21.09 1.70 29.62
N ASN A 248 -20.09 2.28 30.27
CA ASN A 248 -20.06 2.39 31.72
C ASN A 248 -21.20 3.26 32.27
N ILE A 249 -21.51 4.36 31.60
CA ILE A 249 -22.67 5.21 31.96
C ILE A 249 -23.98 4.44 31.75
N LEU A 250 -24.15 3.81 30.57
CA LEU A 250 -25.33 3.00 30.27
C LEU A 250 -25.58 1.91 31.30
N ARG A 251 -24.48 1.19 31.71
CA ARG A 251 -24.56 0.16 32.74
C ARG A 251 -24.99 0.70 34.09
N LYS A 252 -24.41 1.83 34.54
CA LYS A 252 -24.82 2.51 35.79
C LYS A 252 -26.27 3.01 35.75
N GLU A 253 -26.70 3.61 34.63
CA GLU A 253 -28.06 4.07 34.47
C GLU A 253 -29.05 2.91 34.40
N LEU A 254 -28.69 1.79 33.76
CA LEU A 254 -29.52 0.59 33.69
C LEU A 254 -29.70 -0.03 35.09
N GLU A 255 -28.63 -0.10 35.88
CA GLU A 255 -28.70 -0.58 37.27
C GLU A 255 -29.62 0.32 38.12
N TRP A 256 -29.51 1.62 37.94
CA TRP A 256 -30.36 2.56 38.62
C TRP A 256 -31.84 2.39 38.23
N ILE A 257 -32.16 2.21 36.95
CA ILE A 257 -33.50 1.92 36.44
C ILE A 257 -34.04 0.61 37.02
N ARG A 258 -33.20 -0.46 37.05
CA ARG A 258 -33.58 -1.78 37.59
C ARG A 258 -33.86 -1.78 39.11
N ARG A 259 -33.20 -0.91 39.89
CA ARG A 259 -33.48 -0.74 41.33
C ARG A 259 -34.81 -0.11 41.66
N GLY A 260 -35.70 0.08 40.66
CA GLY A 260 -37.07 0.48 40.86
C GLY A 260 -37.25 1.94 41.25
N ALA A 261 -36.53 2.84 40.59
CA ALA A 261 -36.69 4.28 40.73
C ALA A 261 -38.18 4.66 40.47
N ARG A 262 -38.91 5.02 41.53
CA ARG A 262 -40.34 5.42 41.47
C ARG A 262 -40.43 6.69 40.62
N ALA A 263 -40.94 6.56 39.38
CA ALA A 263 -41.00 7.60 38.35
C ALA A 263 -42.01 8.70 38.64
N ARG A 264 -41.86 9.50 39.69
CA ARG A 264 -42.79 10.58 40.04
C ARG A 264 -42.23 12.00 39.96
N THR A 265 -40.98 12.20 39.59
CA THR A 265 -40.39 13.54 39.49
C THR A 265 -39.84 13.84 38.09
N THR A 266 -39.90 15.13 37.67
CA THR A 266 -39.44 15.63 36.37
C THR A 266 -37.94 15.31 36.12
N LYS A 267 -37.12 15.30 37.18
CA LYS A 267 -35.70 14.91 37.12
C LYS A 267 -35.48 13.45 36.72
N GLN A 268 -36.42 12.56 37.09
CA GLN A 268 -36.34 11.14 36.76
C GLN A 268 -36.69 10.90 35.27
N LYS A 269 -37.67 11.64 34.72
CA LYS A 269 -38.00 11.57 33.28
C LYS A 269 -36.81 12.00 32.43
N GLY A 270 -36.14 13.11 32.76
CA GLY A 270 -34.97 13.57 32.01
C GLY A 270 -33.78 12.60 32.06
N ARG A 271 -33.65 11.81 33.16
CA ARG A 271 -32.59 10.81 33.26
C ARG A 271 -32.91 9.56 32.42
N ILE A 272 -34.15 9.13 32.39
CA ILE A 272 -34.61 8.04 31.51
C ILE A 272 -34.46 8.46 30.03
N GLN A 273 -34.88 9.66 29.68
CA GLN A 273 -34.72 10.17 28.32
C GLN A 273 -33.22 10.21 27.90
N ARG A 274 -32.34 10.67 28.77
CA ARG A 274 -30.88 10.66 28.50
C ARG A 274 -30.35 9.24 28.33
N TYR A 275 -30.86 8.26 29.11
CA TYR A 275 -30.49 6.85 28.93
C TYR A 275 -30.96 6.33 27.57
N GLU A 276 -32.18 6.64 27.14
CA GLU A 276 -32.72 6.26 25.84
C GLU A 276 -31.94 6.92 24.69
N GLU A 277 -31.62 8.21 24.81
CA GLU A 277 -30.77 8.92 23.85
C GLU A 277 -29.38 8.27 23.73
N LEU A 278 -28.71 7.98 24.85
CA LEU A 278 -27.42 7.29 24.87
C LEU A 278 -27.48 5.85 24.35
N LYS A 279 -28.60 5.16 24.62
CA LYS A 279 -28.82 3.78 24.13
C LYS A 279 -29.03 3.74 22.61
N ASN A 280 -29.78 4.75 22.09
CA ASN A 280 -30.07 4.84 20.65
C ASN A 280 -28.90 5.37 19.81
N GLN A 281 -27.85 5.89 20.44
CA GLN A 281 -26.62 6.18 19.72
C GLN A 281 -25.97 4.87 19.28
N SER A 282 -25.76 4.71 17.98
CA SER A 282 -25.04 3.57 17.41
C SER A 282 -23.66 3.48 18.03
N ALA A 283 -23.26 2.31 18.50
CA ALA A 283 -21.87 2.09 18.89
C ALA A 283 -20.99 2.26 17.66
N PRO A 284 -19.82 2.93 17.76
CA PRO A 284 -18.87 2.87 16.66
C PRO A 284 -18.55 1.40 16.40
N GLU A 285 -18.68 0.98 15.16
CA GLU A 285 -18.24 -0.34 14.75
C GLU A 285 -16.73 -0.39 14.93
N THR A 286 -16.28 -1.01 16.00
CA THR A 286 -14.86 -1.26 16.24
C THR A 286 -14.43 -2.36 15.28
N ASP A 287 -13.58 -1.99 14.38
CA ASP A 287 -12.87 -2.94 13.55
C ASP A 287 -11.87 -3.63 14.48
N GLY A 288 -12.19 -4.86 14.91
CA GLY A 288 -11.32 -5.65 15.80
C GLY A 288 -9.93 -5.77 15.19
N ALA A 289 -8.90 -5.64 16.02
CA ALA A 289 -7.52 -5.99 15.63
C ALA A 289 -7.52 -7.46 15.19
N VAL A 290 -7.12 -7.68 13.93
CA VAL A 290 -7.18 -9.00 13.30
C VAL A 290 -5.80 -9.60 13.33
N GLU A 291 -5.49 -10.37 14.37
CA GLU A 291 -4.32 -11.24 14.35
C GLU A 291 -4.66 -12.48 13.51
N LEU A 292 -4.12 -12.53 12.30
CA LEU A 292 -4.20 -13.66 11.40
C LEU A 292 -2.91 -14.48 11.53
N SER A 293 -2.95 -15.53 12.29
CA SER A 293 -1.88 -16.51 12.33
C SER A 293 -2.34 -17.80 11.65
N SER A 294 -1.57 -18.31 10.70
CA SER A 294 -1.90 -19.56 10.02
C SER A 294 -0.95 -20.69 10.38
N VAL A 295 -1.50 -21.89 10.56
CA VAL A 295 -0.69 -23.10 10.60
C VAL A 295 -0.59 -23.65 9.18
N THR A 296 0.58 -23.52 8.56
CA THR A 296 0.84 -24.10 7.24
C THR A 296 0.84 -25.63 7.29
N SER A 297 0.48 -26.27 6.18
CA SER A 297 0.62 -27.71 6.04
C SER A 297 2.11 -28.12 6.13
N ARG A 298 2.38 -29.31 6.69
CA ARG A 298 3.74 -29.79 6.91
C ARG A 298 4.50 -29.90 5.59
N MET A 299 5.64 -29.21 5.46
CA MET A 299 6.54 -29.26 4.31
C MET A 299 7.58 -30.38 4.51
N GLY A 300 7.79 -31.22 3.48
CA GLY A 300 8.81 -32.25 3.44
C GLY A 300 10.23 -31.69 3.23
N ARG A 301 11.18 -32.56 2.94
CA ARG A 301 12.57 -32.14 2.65
C ARG A 301 12.73 -31.57 1.25
N THR A 302 12.06 -32.14 0.24
CA THR A 302 12.05 -31.65 -1.13
C THR A 302 11.01 -30.55 -1.25
N THR A 303 11.42 -29.39 -1.69
CA THR A 303 10.60 -28.22 -1.88
C THR A 303 10.27 -28.02 -3.38
N ILE A 304 10.63 -26.89 -3.97
CA ILE A 304 10.56 -26.63 -5.40
C ILE A 304 11.97 -26.38 -5.88
N GLU A 305 12.40 -27.09 -6.92
CA GLU A 305 13.73 -27.01 -7.52
C GLU A 305 13.57 -26.70 -9.00
N LEU A 306 14.24 -25.64 -9.46
CA LEU A 306 14.32 -25.22 -10.84
C LEU A 306 15.73 -25.47 -11.34
N GLU A 307 15.88 -26.23 -12.41
CA GLU A 307 17.16 -26.58 -13.01
C GLU A 307 17.18 -26.11 -14.47
N HIS A 308 18.06 -25.14 -14.79
CA HIS A 308 18.33 -24.64 -16.13
C HIS A 308 17.06 -24.23 -16.93
N ILE A 309 16.13 -23.55 -16.27
CA ILE A 309 14.85 -23.12 -16.85
C ILE A 309 15.08 -22.08 -17.92
N GLY A 310 14.58 -22.36 -19.12
CA GLY A 310 14.54 -21.42 -20.23
C GLY A 310 13.15 -21.33 -20.82
N LYS A 311 12.74 -20.09 -21.23
CA LYS A 311 11.45 -19.81 -21.88
C LYS A 311 11.54 -18.60 -22.78
N GLY A 312 10.96 -18.73 -24.01
CA GLY A 312 10.86 -17.64 -24.97
C GLY A 312 9.54 -17.67 -25.72
N TYR A 313 9.19 -16.54 -26.34
CA TYR A 313 8.07 -16.38 -27.25
C TYR A 313 8.48 -15.53 -28.46
N ASP A 314 8.10 -15.94 -29.64
CA ASP A 314 8.32 -15.20 -30.90
C ASP A 314 9.78 -14.72 -31.11
N GLY A 315 10.75 -15.58 -30.72
CA GLY A 315 12.17 -15.26 -30.82
C GLY A 315 12.74 -14.37 -29.70
N LYS A 316 11.90 -13.86 -28.80
CA LYS A 316 12.34 -13.12 -27.62
C LYS A 316 12.56 -14.09 -26.46
N LYS A 317 13.78 -14.13 -25.91
CA LYS A 317 14.08 -14.90 -24.69
C LYS A 317 13.57 -14.12 -23.49
N LEU A 318 12.67 -14.73 -22.70
CA LEU A 318 12.17 -14.15 -21.45
C LEU A 318 12.94 -14.66 -20.24
N ILE A 319 13.39 -15.92 -20.28
CA ILE A 319 14.15 -16.57 -19.22
C ILE A 319 15.27 -17.36 -19.88
N GLU A 320 16.50 -17.17 -19.43
CA GLU A 320 17.66 -17.89 -19.92
C GLU A 320 18.41 -18.50 -18.74
N ASP A 321 18.46 -19.83 -18.69
CA ASP A 321 19.25 -20.63 -17.74
C ASP A 321 19.04 -20.28 -16.25
N PHE A 322 17.77 -20.17 -15.83
CA PHE A 322 17.46 -19.87 -14.44
C PHE A 322 17.43 -21.15 -13.59
N SER A 323 18.27 -21.20 -12.55
CA SER A 323 18.34 -22.31 -11.60
C SER A 323 18.18 -21.78 -10.18
N TYR A 324 17.27 -22.39 -9.39
CA TYR A 324 17.09 -22.02 -8.00
C TYR A 324 16.40 -23.13 -7.20
N ILE A 325 16.78 -23.29 -5.94
CA ILE A 325 16.16 -24.21 -4.98
C ILE A 325 15.49 -23.38 -3.91
N PHE A 326 14.15 -23.45 -3.83
CA PHE A 326 13.38 -22.74 -2.82
C PHE A 326 13.56 -23.42 -1.45
N LEU A 327 13.98 -22.66 -0.47
CA LEU A 327 14.17 -23.14 0.89
C LEU A 327 12.91 -22.85 1.73
N LYS A 328 12.74 -23.61 2.82
CA LYS A 328 11.66 -23.37 3.76
C LYS A 328 11.78 -21.95 4.33
N ARG A 329 10.65 -21.21 4.37
CA ARG A 329 10.56 -19.81 4.80
C ARG A 329 11.20 -18.80 3.85
N ASP A 330 11.56 -19.20 2.64
CA ASP A 330 12.02 -18.21 1.65
C ASP A 330 10.93 -17.16 1.38
N ARG A 331 11.36 -15.89 1.33
CA ARG A 331 10.58 -14.71 1.03
C ARG A 331 11.16 -14.06 -0.22
N ILE A 332 10.58 -14.35 -1.38
CA ILE A 332 11.19 -14.00 -2.67
C ILE A 332 10.29 -13.02 -3.41
N GLY A 333 10.90 -11.90 -3.85
CA GLY A 333 10.28 -10.92 -4.73
C GLY A 333 10.87 -10.98 -6.13
N PHE A 334 10.02 -10.98 -7.16
CA PHE A 334 10.45 -10.83 -8.54
C PHE A 334 10.10 -9.43 -9.02
N ILE A 335 11.09 -8.68 -9.50
CA ILE A 335 10.94 -7.32 -10.03
C ILE A 335 11.46 -7.22 -11.46
N GLY A 336 10.98 -6.23 -12.21
CA GLY A 336 11.39 -5.96 -13.58
C GLY A 336 10.29 -5.30 -14.40
N PRO A 337 10.59 -4.85 -15.62
CA PRO A 337 9.61 -4.18 -16.48
C PRO A 337 8.45 -5.10 -16.86
N ASN A 338 7.36 -4.47 -17.30
CA ASN A 338 6.19 -5.21 -17.79
C ASN A 338 6.56 -6.01 -19.05
N GLY A 339 6.13 -7.28 -19.11
CA GLY A 339 6.47 -8.19 -20.21
C GLY A 339 7.89 -8.77 -20.15
N SER A 340 8.61 -8.67 -19.05
CA SER A 340 9.93 -9.29 -18.83
C SER A 340 9.88 -10.79 -18.56
N GLY A 341 8.70 -11.37 -18.28
CA GLY A 341 8.56 -12.81 -18.02
C GLY A 341 8.25 -13.18 -16.57
N LYS A 342 7.98 -12.22 -15.68
CA LYS A 342 7.66 -12.47 -14.25
C LYS A 342 6.50 -13.46 -14.08
N THR A 343 5.33 -13.14 -14.60
CA THR A 343 4.15 -14.03 -14.57
C THR A 343 4.38 -15.36 -15.31
N THR A 344 5.22 -15.36 -16.35
CA THR A 344 5.62 -16.61 -17.07
C THR A 344 6.39 -17.53 -16.14
N LEU A 345 7.36 -17.01 -15.38
CA LEU A 345 8.12 -17.79 -14.40
C LEU A 345 7.21 -18.32 -13.28
N MET A 346 6.28 -17.49 -12.77
CA MET A 346 5.28 -17.92 -11.79
C MET A 346 4.43 -19.09 -12.28
N LYS A 347 3.94 -19.01 -13.54
CA LYS A 347 3.16 -20.10 -14.17
C LYS A 347 3.98 -21.37 -14.39
N ILE A 348 5.30 -21.24 -14.62
CA ILE A 348 6.22 -22.39 -14.71
C ILE A 348 6.38 -23.02 -13.32
N ILE A 349 6.57 -22.23 -12.26
CA ILE A 349 6.69 -22.71 -10.86
C ILE A 349 5.39 -23.42 -10.44
N ASP A 350 4.22 -22.85 -10.79
CA ASP A 350 2.91 -23.42 -10.50
C ASP A 350 2.55 -24.62 -11.42
N GLY A 351 3.38 -24.95 -12.40
CA GLY A 351 3.15 -26.07 -13.32
C GLY A 351 2.05 -25.86 -14.36
N ARG A 352 1.47 -24.65 -14.47
CA ARG A 352 0.49 -24.29 -15.52
C ARG A 352 1.14 -24.12 -16.89
N LEU A 353 2.43 -23.84 -16.92
CA LEU A 353 3.20 -23.63 -18.14
C LEU A 353 4.46 -24.51 -18.13
N ALA A 354 4.69 -25.26 -19.21
CA ALA A 354 5.92 -26.01 -19.36
C ALA A 354 7.08 -25.08 -19.80
N PRO A 355 8.30 -25.21 -19.23
CA PRO A 355 9.47 -24.54 -19.74
C PRO A 355 9.86 -25.10 -21.12
N ASP A 356 10.59 -24.32 -21.92
CA ASP A 356 11.14 -24.79 -23.21
C ASP A 356 12.42 -25.61 -23.00
N SER A 357 13.18 -25.30 -21.95
CA SER A 357 14.35 -26.07 -21.52
C SER A 357 14.41 -26.14 -20.00
N GLY A 358 15.15 -27.10 -19.47
CA GLY A 358 15.32 -27.33 -18.05
C GLY A 358 14.24 -28.21 -17.43
N LYS A 359 14.26 -28.30 -16.11
CA LYS A 359 13.37 -29.18 -15.33
C LYS A 359 12.85 -28.49 -14.09
N VAL A 360 11.57 -28.69 -13.80
CA VAL A 360 10.94 -28.28 -12.52
C VAL A 360 10.65 -29.54 -11.70
N THR A 361 11.14 -29.56 -10.48
CA THR A 361 10.89 -30.64 -9.51
C THR A 361 10.10 -30.07 -8.35
N VAL A 362 8.90 -30.61 -8.11
CA VAL A 362 8.02 -30.19 -7.00
C VAL A 362 7.88 -31.33 -6.02
N GLY A 363 8.12 -31.07 -4.75
CA GLY A 363 8.01 -32.05 -3.67
C GLY A 363 6.57 -32.54 -3.46
N GLN A 364 6.36 -33.83 -3.14
CA GLN A 364 5.03 -34.43 -3.00
C GLN A 364 4.15 -33.79 -1.91
N THR A 365 4.75 -33.13 -0.93
CA THR A 365 4.04 -32.48 0.17
C THR A 365 3.78 -30.99 -0.10
N ILE A 366 4.20 -30.49 -1.26
CA ILE A 366 4.01 -29.08 -1.63
C ILE A 366 2.57 -28.87 -2.06
N LYS A 367 1.98 -27.84 -1.44
CA LYS A 367 0.65 -27.34 -1.75
C LYS A 367 0.76 -25.85 -2.09
N ILE A 368 0.64 -25.54 -3.36
CA ILE A 368 0.78 -24.17 -3.87
C ILE A 368 -0.59 -23.49 -3.82
N GLY A 369 -0.64 -22.32 -3.19
CA GLY A 369 -1.73 -21.37 -3.31
C GLY A 369 -1.32 -20.27 -4.29
N TYR A 370 -2.02 -20.14 -5.41
CA TYR A 370 -1.71 -19.16 -6.44
C TYR A 370 -2.79 -18.08 -6.49
N TYR A 371 -2.41 -16.84 -6.17
CA TYR A 371 -3.26 -15.67 -6.31
C TYR A 371 -2.90 -14.91 -7.58
N THR A 372 -3.89 -14.71 -8.47
CA THR A 372 -3.76 -13.92 -9.69
C THR A 372 -4.71 -12.73 -9.67
N GLN A 373 -4.36 -11.69 -10.40
CA GLN A 373 -5.20 -10.53 -10.61
C GLN A 373 -6.46 -10.83 -11.45
N GLU A 374 -6.34 -11.74 -12.42
CA GLU A 374 -7.46 -12.15 -13.27
C GLU A 374 -8.27 -13.26 -12.59
N ILE A 375 -9.55 -12.99 -12.35
CA ILE A 375 -10.52 -14.01 -11.92
C ILE A 375 -10.91 -14.79 -13.17
N GLU A 376 -10.60 -16.08 -13.20
CA GLU A 376 -10.91 -16.96 -14.35
C GLU A 376 -12.42 -17.00 -14.60
N GLN A 377 -12.82 -16.75 -15.86
CA GLN A 377 -14.20 -16.89 -16.31
C GLN A 377 -14.40 -18.30 -16.93
N GLU A 378 -15.58 -18.86 -16.75
CA GLU A 378 -15.93 -20.23 -17.17
C GLU A 378 -15.65 -20.54 -18.64
N ASP A 379 -15.76 -19.56 -19.53
CA ASP A 379 -15.59 -19.72 -20.99
C ASP A 379 -14.14 -20.06 -21.42
N LYS A 380 -13.14 -19.86 -20.57
CA LYS A 380 -11.75 -20.21 -20.87
C LYS A 380 -11.34 -21.60 -20.32
N ALA A 381 -12.10 -22.18 -19.41
CA ALA A 381 -11.84 -23.51 -18.86
C ALA A 381 -12.13 -24.63 -19.86
N GLY A 382 -12.99 -24.40 -20.87
CA GLY A 382 -13.34 -25.37 -21.91
C GLY A 382 -12.22 -25.67 -22.91
N ASN A 383 -11.15 -24.85 -22.99
CA ASN A 383 -10.06 -25.03 -23.98
C ASN A 383 -8.79 -25.68 -23.39
N ALA A 384 -8.82 -26.22 -22.17
CA ALA A 384 -7.74 -27.06 -21.62
C ALA A 384 -7.63 -28.46 -22.30
N GLY A 385 -8.37 -28.68 -23.38
CA GLY A 385 -8.41 -29.92 -24.14
C GLY A 385 -7.17 -30.26 -24.97
N ASN A 386 -6.09 -29.48 -24.93
CA ASN A 386 -4.88 -29.74 -25.72
C ASN A 386 -3.69 -30.28 -24.93
N ALA A 387 -3.93 -30.96 -23.79
CA ALA A 387 -2.91 -31.69 -23.04
C ALA A 387 -2.50 -33.04 -23.67
N GLY A 388 -2.63 -33.17 -24.98
CA GLY A 388 -2.40 -34.43 -25.70
C GLY A 388 -0.95 -34.88 -25.90
N ASN A 389 0.08 -34.07 -25.58
CA ASN A 389 1.46 -34.39 -25.91
C ASN A 389 2.46 -34.56 -24.77
N ALA A 390 2.04 -34.58 -23.49
CA ALA A 390 2.94 -34.78 -22.37
C ALA A 390 2.96 -36.24 -21.88
N ARG A 391 3.30 -37.20 -22.75
CA ARG A 391 3.39 -38.62 -22.36
C ARG A 391 4.68 -39.05 -21.64
N ASN A 392 5.60 -38.13 -21.32
CA ASN A 392 6.90 -38.50 -20.72
C ASN A 392 7.31 -37.73 -19.45
N ALA A 393 6.41 -37.01 -18.79
CA ALA A 393 6.68 -36.41 -17.48
C ALA A 393 6.10 -37.33 -16.37
N GLY A 394 6.92 -37.70 -15.38
CA GLY A 394 6.60 -38.73 -14.39
C GLY A 394 5.35 -38.46 -13.55
N ASN A 395 4.87 -39.51 -12.88
CA ASN A 395 3.58 -39.58 -12.17
C ASN A 395 3.29 -38.42 -11.18
N ALA A 396 4.32 -37.75 -10.64
CA ALA A 396 4.15 -36.60 -9.73
C ALA A 396 3.65 -35.33 -10.45
N TYR A 397 4.11 -35.06 -11.68
CA TYR A 397 3.67 -33.93 -12.49
C TYR A 397 2.21 -34.08 -12.95
N ASN A 398 1.81 -35.30 -13.27
CA ASN A 398 0.42 -35.61 -13.65
C ASN A 398 -0.56 -35.50 -12.47
N ALA A 399 -0.14 -35.88 -11.26
CA ALA A 399 -0.95 -35.73 -10.05
C ALA A 399 -1.12 -34.25 -9.65
N TYR A 400 -0.06 -33.46 -9.84
CA TYR A 400 -0.06 -32.02 -9.60
C TYR A 400 -0.95 -31.26 -10.61
N ASN A 401 -0.88 -31.63 -11.89
CA ASN A 401 -1.76 -31.05 -12.92
C ASN A 401 -3.25 -31.41 -12.69
N ALA A 402 -3.54 -32.62 -12.19
CA ALA A 402 -4.89 -33.02 -11.80
C ALA A 402 -5.39 -32.21 -10.58
N TYR A 403 -4.51 -31.90 -9.62
CA TYR A 403 -4.80 -31.05 -8.48
C TYR A 403 -5.10 -29.59 -8.95
N ASN A 404 -4.28 -29.06 -9.85
CA ASN A 404 -4.48 -27.71 -10.40
C ASN A 404 -5.75 -27.60 -11.25
N ALA A 405 -6.10 -28.62 -12.04
CA ALA A 405 -7.36 -28.67 -12.79
C ALA A 405 -8.58 -28.66 -11.87
N ARG A 406 -8.51 -29.37 -10.72
CA ARG A 406 -9.56 -29.35 -9.70
C ARG A 406 -9.68 -27.99 -9.02
N ASN A 407 -8.55 -27.33 -8.75
CA ASN A 407 -8.53 -25.99 -8.14
C ASN A 407 -9.01 -24.91 -9.08
N ALA A 408 -8.75 -25.02 -10.38
CA ALA A 408 -9.29 -24.09 -11.38
C ALA A 408 -10.83 -24.09 -11.39
N HIS A 409 -11.45 -25.24 -11.20
CA HIS A 409 -12.92 -25.35 -11.11
C HIS A 409 -13.46 -24.72 -9.82
N ILE A 410 -12.70 -24.78 -8.70
CA ILE A 410 -13.06 -24.17 -7.44
C ILE A 410 -12.85 -22.65 -7.46
N ALA A 411 -11.94 -22.15 -8.29
CA ALA A 411 -11.63 -20.71 -8.41
C ALA A 411 -12.71 -19.91 -9.14
N TYR A 412 -13.61 -20.57 -9.89
CA TYR A 412 -14.73 -19.91 -10.57
C TYR A 412 -15.71 -19.31 -9.56
N MET A 413 -15.99 -18.01 -9.70
CA MET A 413 -16.96 -17.29 -8.88
C MET A 413 -18.32 -17.27 -9.58
N ASN A 414 -19.23 -18.17 -9.19
CA ASN A 414 -20.60 -18.12 -9.67
C ASN A 414 -21.29 -16.85 -9.12
N PRO A 415 -21.82 -15.95 -9.97
CA PRO A 415 -22.48 -14.73 -9.51
C PRO A 415 -23.70 -14.95 -8.59
N GLU A 416 -24.39 -16.08 -8.75
CA GLU A 416 -25.57 -16.43 -7.97
C GLU A 416 -25.23 -17.09 -6.61
N GLU A 417 -24.00 -17.53 -6.42
CA GLU A 417 -23.55 -18.18 -5.20
C GLU A 417 -23.36 -17.16 -4.07
N LYS A 418 -23.66 -17.57 -2.84
CA LYS A 418 -23.44 -16.72 -1.66
C LYS A 418 -21.95 -16.68 -1.29
N VAL A 419 -21.49 -15.54 -0.80
CA VAL A 419 -20.09 -15.33 -0.35
C VAL A 419 -19.66 -16.39 0.66
N ILE A 420 -20.50 -16.71 1.65
CA ILE A 420 -20.19 -17.70 2.68
C ILE A 420 -20.09 -19.13 2.11
N ASP A 421 -20.94 -19.49 1.14
CA ASP A 421 -20.96 -20.82 0.55
C ASP A 421 -19.72 -21.04 -0.31
N TYR A 422 -19.28 -20.03 -1.07
CA TYR A 422 -18.05 -20.06 -1.86
C TYR A 422 -16.80 -20.36 -1.00
N ILE A 423 -16.70 -19.74 0.18
CA ILE A 423 -15.59 -19.99 1.10
C ILE A 423 -15.72 -21.36 1.79
N LYS A 424 -16.92 -21.76 2.20
CA LYS A 424 -17.18 -23.07 2.80
C LYS A 424 -16.88 -24.22 1.86
N ASN A 425 -17.12 -24.06 0.55
CA ASN A 425 -16.76 -25.05 -0.47
C ASN A 425 -15.24 -25.28 -0.56
N THR A 426 -14.44 -24.29 -0.16
CA THR A 426 -12.98 -24.43 -0.06
C THR A 426 -12.57 -25.05 1.28
N ALA A 427 -13.02 -24.47 2.39
CA ALA A 427 -12.81 -25.00 3.74
C ALA A 427 -13.84 -24.41 4.71
N GLU A 428 -14.49 -25.26 5.51
CA GLU A 428 -15.44 -24.81 6.52
C GLU A 428 -14.72 -24.24 7.76
N TYR A 429 -13.54 -24.80 8.08
CA TYR A 429 -12.68 -24.38 9.19
C TYR A 429 -11.22 -24.34 8.74
N VAL A 430 -10.48 -23.35 9.23
CA VAL A 430 -9.02 -23.26 9.08
C VAL A 430 -8.36 -23.36 10.46
N ARG A 431 -7.26 -24.08 10.52
CA ARG A 431 -6.46 -24.18 11.74
C ARG A 431 -5.52 -22.97 11.81
N THR A 432 -5.63 -22.20 12.87
CA THR A 432 -4.77 -21.07 13.20
C THR A 432 -4.01 -21.35 14.49
N THR A 433 -3.05 -20.50 14.87
CA THR A 433 -2.36 -20.62 16.17
C THR A 433 -3.33 -20.47 17.36
N GLU A 434 -4.44 -19.74 17.18
CA GLU A 434 -5.51 -19.55 18.16
C GLU A 434 -6.49 -20.75 18.24
N GLY A 435 -6.42 -21.68 17.28
CA GLY A 435 -7.32 -22.84 17.19
C GLY A 435 -8.03 -22.96 15.84
N LEU A 436 -9.20 -23.61 15.85
CA LEU A 436 -10.05 -23.74 14.66
C LEU A 436 -10.92 -22.50 14.47
N VAL A 437 -10.74 -21.81 13.36
CA VAL A 437 -11.51 -20.63 12.99
C VAL A 437 -12.48 -20.99 11.86
N SER A 438 -13.76 -20.60 11.98
CA SER A 438 -14.78 -20.87 10.97
C SER A 438 -14.66 -19.96 9.74
N ALA A 439 -15.19 -20.41 8.60
CA ALA A 439 -15.27 -19.61 7.38
C ALA A 439 -15.96 -18.24 7.61
N SER A 440 -17.02 -18.19 8.43
CA SER A 440 -17.69 -16.92 8.75
C SER A 440 -16.78 -15.95 9.53
N ALA A 441 -16.04 -16.44 10.52
CA ALA A 441 -15.11 -15.62 11.28
C ALA A 441 -13.93 -15.14 10.39
N MET A 442 -13.45 -15.98 9.47
CA MET A 442 -12.44 -15.58 8.49
C MET A 442 -12.96 -14.50 7.52
N LEU A 443 -14.21 -14.60 7.08
CA LEU A 443 -14.85 -13.57 6.26
C LEU A 443 -14.95 -12.24 7.01
N GLU A 444 -15.32 -12.25 8.29
CA GLU A 444 -15.34 -11.03 9.11
C GLU A 444 -13.95 -10.41 9.23
N ARG A 445 -12.94 -11.25 9.46
CA ARG A 445 -11.53 -10.82 9.47
C ARG A 445 -11.10 -10.19 8.14
N PHE A 446 -11.63 -10.65 7.01
CA PHE A 446 -11.41 -10.07 5.68
C PHE A 446 -12.44 -9.00 5.30
N LEU A 447 -13.03 -8.32 6.29
CA LEU A 447 -13.93 -7.19 6.11
C LEU A 447 -15.21 -7.52 5.32
N PHE A 448 -15.72 -8.75 5.47
CA PHE A 448 -17.05 -9.14 5.02
C PHE A 448 -17.99 -9.27 6.23
N PRO A 449 -18.74 -8.21 6.57
CA PRO A 449 -19.67 -8.24 7.71
C PRO A 449 -20.75 -9.31 7.51
N ALA A 450 -21.38 -9.77 8.59
CA ALA A 450 -22.36 -10.85 8.57
C ALA A 450 -23.52 -10.58 7.58
N SER A 451 -23.94 -9.32 7.41
CA SER A 451 -24.96 -8.93 6.43
C SER A 451 -24.53 -9.19 4.98
N GLN A 452 -23.24 -9.10 4.66
CA GLN A 452 -22.71 -9.26 3.33
C GLN A 452 -22.35 -10.72 3.00
N GLN A 453 -22.08 -11.56 4.01
CA GLN A 453 -21.71 -12.97 3.84
C GLN A 453 -22.80 -13.80 3.14
N TYR A 454 -24.08 -13.44 3.33
CA TYR A 454 -25.19 -14.14 2.71
C TYR A 454 -25.65 -13.54 1.37
N SER A 455 -24.98 -12.48 0.91
CA SER A 455 -25.26 -11.84 -0.38
C SER A 455 -24.67 -12.67 -1.54
N PRO A 456 -25.30 -12.63 -2.73
CA PRO A 456 -24.72 -13.21 -3.95
C PRO A 456 -23.40 -12.53 -4.33
N ILE A 457 -22.44 -13.29 -4.84
CA ILE A 457 -21.12 -12.79 -5.29
C ILE A 457 -21.28 -11.74 -6.41
N GLY A 458 -22.33 -11.88 -7.25
CA GLY A 458 -22.62 -10.94 -8.32
C GLY A 458 -22.78 -9.49 -7.85
N LYS A 459 -23.29 -9.28 -6.61
CA LYS A 459 -23.47 -7.94 -6.00
C LYS A 459 -22.18 -7.31 -5.47
N LEU A 460 -21.08 -8.08 -5.38
CA LEU A 460 -19.80 -7.57 -4.91
C LEU A 460 -19.12 -6.69 -5.96
N SER A 461 -18.46 -5.64 -5.52
CA SER A 461 -17.54 -4.83 -6.33
C SER A 461 -16.33 -5.65 -6.80
N GLY A 462 -15.62 -5.15 -7.82
CA GLY A 462 -14.40 -5.81 -8.32
C GLY A 462 -13.33 -6.03 -7.23
N GLY A 463 -13.08 -5.02 -6.39
CA GLY A 463 -12.15 -5.13 -5.28
C GLY A 463 -12.60 -6.11 -4.18
N GLU A 464 -13.90 -6.16 -3.87
CA GLU A 464 -14.46 -7.15 -2.94
C GLU A 464 -14.33 -8.57 -3.48
N LYS A 465 -14.54 -8.80 -4.78
CA LYS A 465 -14.31 -10.10 -5.42
C LYS A 465 -12.85 -10.54 -5.34
N ARG A 466 -11.89 -9.62 -5.57
CA ARG A 466 -10.46 -9.91 -5.45
C ARG A 466 -10.06 -10.26 -4.01
N ARG A 467 -10.59 -9.51 -3.03
CA ARG A 467 -10.41 -9.80 -1.61
C ARG A 467 -10.98 -11.17 -1.23
N LEU A 468 -12.16 -11.53 -1.76
CA LEU A 468 -12.76 -12.84 -1.56
C LEU A 468 -11.90 -13.96 -2.17
N ASN A 469 -11.32 -13.74 -3.37
CA ASN A 469 -10.42 -14.71 -4.00
C ASN A 469 -9.12 -14.88 -3.19
N LEU A 470 -8.57 -13.79 -2.66
CA LEU A 470 -7.40 -13.86 -1.77
C LEU A 470 -7.72 -14.72 -0.53
N LEU A 471 -8.84 -14.44 0.14
CA LEU A 471 -9.27 -15.23 1.29
C LEU A 471 -9.42 -16.72 0.93
N ARG A 472 -10.02 -17.05 -0.22
CA ARG A 472 -10.13 -18.44 -0.69
C ARG A 472 -8.76 -19.12 -0.77
N VAL A 473 -7.77 -18.47 -1.40
CA VAL A 473 -6.42 -19.02 -1.53
C VAL A 473 -5.79 -19.28 -0.16
N LEU A 474 -5.97 -18.35 0.80
CA LEU A 474 -5.45 -18.51 2.16
C LEU A 474 -6.18 -19.62 2.95
N MET A 475 -7.49 -19.79 2.71
CA MET A 475 -8.30 -20.84 3.34
C MET A 475 -7.87 -22.26 2.93
N GLU A 476 -7.22 -22.42 1.79
CA GLU A 476 -6.64 -23.69 1.37
C GLU A 476 -5.48 -24.14 2.25
N ALA A 477 -4.96 -23.31 3.13
CA ALA A 477 -3.77 -23.52 3.96
C ALA A 477 -2.57 -24.05 3.14
N PRO A 478 -2.14 -23.32 2.11
CA PRO A 478 -0.98 -23.70 1.29
C PRO A 478 0.30 -23.69 2.15
N ASN A 479 1.38 -24.35 1.68
CA ASN A 479 2.72 -24.21 2.25
C ASN A 479 3.70 -23.48 1.32
N VAL A 480 3.27 -23.22 0.09
CA VAL A 480 3.90 -22.29 -0.85
C VAL A 480 2.82 -21.33 -1.33
N LEU A 481 3.06 -20.03 -1.19
CA LEU A 481 2.13 -19.00 -1.62
C LEU A 481 2.76 -18.19 -2.75
N ILE A 482 2.11 -18.18 -3.90
CA ILE A 482 2.50 -17.38 -5.06
C ILE A 482 1.52 -16.22 -5.18
N LEU A 483 2.01 -14.99 -5.14
CA LEU A 483 1.25 -13.76 -5.21
C LEU A 483 1.67 -12.96 -6.45
N ASP A 484 0.82 -12.93 -7.47
CA ASP A 484 1.06 -12.17 -8.71
C ASP A 484 0.32 -10.84 -8.65
N GLU A 485 1.09 -9.75 -8.41
CA GLU A 485 0.60 -8.36 -8.24
C GLU A 485 -0.53 -8.24 -7.19
N PRO A 486 -0.33 -8.71 -5.94
CA PRO A 486 -1.39 -8.69 -4.93
C PRO A 486 -1.76 -7.27 -4.50
N THR A 487 -0.86 -6.32 -4.70
CA THR A 487 -1.04 -4.91 -4.30
C THR A 487 -1.91 -4.11 -5.25
N ASN A 488 -2.04 -4.58 -6.50
CA ASN A 488 -2.95 -3.98 -7.45
C ASN A 488 -4.40 -4.28 -7.03
N ASP A 489 -5.23 -3.26 -6.93
CA ASP A 489 -6.67 -3.37 -6.69
C ASP A 489 -7.10 -3.87 -5.28
N LEU A 490 -6.18 -4.18 -4.37
CA LEU A 490 -6.49 -4.37 -2.95
C LEU A 490 -6.39 -3.02 -2.22
N ASP A 491 -7.34 -2.74 -1.34
CA ASP A 491 -7.26 -1.55 -0.50
C ASP A 491 -6.17 -1.66 0.57
N THR A 492 -5.70 -0.52 1.06
CA THR A 492 -4.60 -0.44 2.04
C THR A 492 -4.86 -1.27 3.29
N ARG A 493 -6.12 -1.39 3.72
CA ARG A 493 -6.50 -2.19 4.89
C ARG A 493 -6.42 -3.69 4.62
N THR A 494 -6.89 -4.15 3.46
CA THR A 494 -6.74 -5.54 3.03
C THR A 494 -5.26 -5.89 2.85
N LEU A 495 -4.43 -4.97 2.35
CA LEU A 495 -2.98 -5.15 2.25
C LEU A 495 -2.34 -5.32 3.63
N THR A 496 -2.72 -4.51 4.62
CA THR A 496 -2.23 -4.68 6.00
C THR A 496 -2.60 -6.06 6.57
N ILE A 497 -3.85 -6.52 6.36
CA ILE A 497 -4.28 -7.85 6.78
C ILE A 497 -3.45 -8.96 6.10
N LEU A 498 -3.14 -8.80 4.81
CA LEU A 498 -2.28 -9.75 4.07
C LEU A 498 -0.85 -9.72 4.62
N GLU A 499 -0.29 -8.56 4.86
CA GLU A 499 1.06 -8.40 5.42
C GLU A 499 1.18 -9.05 6.80
N ASP A 500 0.24 -8.79 7.71
CA ASP A 500 0.20 -9.39 9.05
C ASP A 500 0.08 -10.93 8.97
N TYR A 501 -0.72 -11.43 8.02
CA TYR A 501 -0.78 -12.88 7.74
C TYR A 501 0.56 -13.42 7.26
N LEU A 502 1.22 -12.72 6.33
CA LEU A 502 2.50 -13.13 5.77
C LEU A 502 3.62 -13.07 6.81
N ASP A 503 3.62 -12.13 7.74
CA ASP A 503 4.60 -12.05 8.84
C ASP A 503 4.60 -13.33 9.69
N SER A 504 3.43 -13.88 9.97
CA SER A 504 3.26 -15.12 10.74
C SER A 504 3.34 -16.41 9.91
N TYR A 505 3.46 -16.32 8.58
CA TYR A 505 3.39 -17.46 7.68
C TYR A 505 4.71 -18.23 7.60
N ASP A 506 4.70 -19.51 7.97
CA ASP A 506 5.88 -20.40 8.03
C ASP A 506 6.28 -21.04 6.68
N GLY A 507 5.50 -20.81 5.62
CA GLY A 507 5.72 -21.36 4.28
C GLY A 507 6.67 -20.54 3.42
N ILE A 508 6.80 -20.93 2.14
CA ILE A 508 7.52 -20.20 1.12
C ILE A 508 6.57 -19.13 0.55
N VAL A 509 7.03 -17.90 0.41
CA VAL A 509 6.32 -16.81 -0.27
C VAL A 509 7.08 -16.39 -1.51
N ILE A 510 6.41 -16.39 -2.64
CA ILE A 510 6.92 -15.95 -3.92
C ILE A 510 5.99 -14.84 -4.40
N THR A 511 6.49 -13.63 -4.59
CA THR A 511 5.65 -12.51 -4.99
C THR A 511 6.22 -11.73 -6.17
N VAL A 512 5.33 -11.24 -7.01
CA VAL A 512 5.58 -10.14 -7.94
C VAL A 512 4.82 -8.94 -7.42
N SER A 513 5.49 -7.84 -7.18
CA SER A 513 4.83 -6.58 -6.81
C SER A 513 5.64 -5.38 -7.30
N HIS A 514 4.94 -4.29 -7.55
CA HIS A 514 5.50 -2.97 -7.80
C HIS A 514 5.41 -2.06 -6.56
N ASP A 515 4.74 -2.51 -5.50
CA ASP A 515 4.66 -1.81 -4.22
C ASP A 515 5.96 -2.01 -3.43
N ARG A 516 6.73 -0.94 -3.30
CA ARG A 516 8.03 -0.91 -2.61
C ARG A 516 7.87 -1.21 -1.13
N TYR A 517 6.84 -0.68 -0.50
CA TYR A 517 6.55 -0.86 0.91
C TYR A 517 6.27 -2.34 1.24
N PHE A 518 5.46 -2.98 0.40
CA PHE A 518 5.15 -4.39 0.51
C PHE A 518 6.41 -5.26 0.33
N LEU A 519 7.26 -4.93 -0.67
CA LEU A 519 8.51 -5.66 -0.92
C LEU A 519 9.49 -5.50 0.25
N ASP A 520 9.66 -4.30 0.81
CA ASP A 520 10.57 -4.07 1.94
C ASP A 520 10.12 -4.80 3.21
N ARG A 521 8.80 -4.91 3.43
CA ARG A 521 8.27 -5.60 4.62
C ARG A 521 8.34 -7.12 4.51
N ILE A 522 8.00 -7.67 3.34
CA ILE A 522 7.75 -9.12 3.21
C ILE A 522 8.94 -9.88 2.62
N VAL A 523 9.73 -9.23 1.76
CA VAL A 523 10.73 -9.91 0.92
C VAL A 523 12.12 -9.86 1.54
N GLY A 524 12.77 -11.02 1.66
CA GLY A 524 14.17 -11.12 2.11
C GLY A 524 15.17 -11.31 0.96
N ARG A 525 14.69 -11.52 -0.27
CA ARG A 525 15.52 -11.72 -1.47
C ARG A 525 14.80 -11.30 -2.72
N ILE A 526 15.45 -10.51 -3.57
CA ILE A 526 14.90 -10.01 -4.83
C ILE A 526 15.60 -10.67 -6.02
N PHE A 527 14.81 -11.09 -7.01
CA PHE A 527 15.27 -11.46 -8.34
C PHE A 527 14.84 -10.41 -9.35
N ALA A 528 15.82 -9.71 -9.91
CA ALA A 528 15.59 -8.65 -10.89
C ALA A 528 15.76 -9.18 -12.32
N PHE A 529 14.76 -8.96 -13.18
CA PHE A 529 14.82 -9.24 -14.61
C PHE A 529 15.54 -8.10 -15.31
N GLU A 530 16.81 -8.32 -15.70
CA GLU A 530 17.69 -7.30 -16.28
C GLU A 530 17.65 -7.26 -17.83
N GLY A 531 16.75 -8.03 -18.46
CA GLY A 531 16.63 -8.13 -19.92
C GLY A 531 17.38 -9.32 -20.51
N ASP A 532 17.13 -9.60 -21.80
CA ASP A 532 17.69 -10.73 -22.55
C ASP A 532 17.60 -12.09 -21.83
N GLY A 533 16.57 -12.26 -20.99
CA GLY A 533 16.32 -13.48 -20.22
C GLY A 533 17.16 -13.62 -18.94
N LYS A 534 18.01 -12.66 -18.62
CA LYS A 534 18.86 -12.70 -17.43
C LYS A 534 18.11 -12.30 -16.18
N ILE A 535 18.24 -13.11 -15.12
CA ILE A 535 17.67 -12.88 -13.80
C ILE A 535 18.81 -12.80 -12.79
N ARG A 536 18.93 -11.68 -12.11
CA ARG A 536 19.97 -11.46 -11.10
C ARG A 536 19.39 -11.42 -9.70
N GLN A 537 20.08 -12.06 -8.76
CA GLN A 537 19.70 -12.15 -7.36
C GLN A 537 20.32 -11.02 -6.53
N TYR A 538 19.50 -10.46 -5.65
CA TYR A 538 19.90 -9.47 -4.65
C TYR A 538 19.36 -9.91 -3.28
N GLU A 539 20.18 -9.78 -2.23
CA GLU A 539 19.75 -10.04 -0.86
C GLU A 539 19.11 -8.78 -0.27
N GLY A 540 18.05 -8.96 0.51
CA GLY A 540 17.29 -7.90 1.15
C GLY A 540 16.02 -7.50 0.42
N GLY A 541 15.40 -6.40 0.87
CA GLY A 541 14.18 -5.81 0.32
C GLY A 541 14.43 -4.90 -0.89
N TYR A 542 13.40 -4.11 -1.25
CA TYR A 542 13.48 -3.18 -2.38
C TYR A 542 14.50 -2.04 -2.13
N THR A 543 14.54 -1.53 -0.90
CA THR A 543 15.50 -0.48 -0.50
C THR A 543 16.94 -0.98 -0.62
N ASP A 544 17.22 -2.21 -0.19
CA ASP A 544 18.54 -2.82 -0.30
C ASP A 544 18.95 -3.02 -1.78
N TYR A 545 18.00 -3.44 -2.63
CA TYR A 545 18.21 -3.55 -4.08
C TYR A 545 18.61 -2.19 -4.70
N VAL A 546 17.89 -1.11 -4.35
CA VAL A 546 18.17 0.24 -4.87
C VAL A 546 19.56 0.72 -4.41
N ASN A 547 19.91 0.52 -3.14
CA ASN A 547 21.20 0.87 -2.58
C ASN A 547 22.35 0.12 -3.30
N ARG A 548 22.15 -1.17 -3.57
CA ARG A 548 23.15 -1.99 -4.29
C ARG A 548 23.37 -1.52 -5.72
N LEU A 549 22.28 -1.16 -6.43
CA LEU A 549 22.39 -0.56 -7.76
C LEU A 549 23.13 0.77 -7.73
N ALA A 550 22.88 1.61 -6.73
CA ALA A 550 23.57 2.88 -6.54
C ALA A 550 25.09 2.69 -6.29
N GLU A 551 25.47 1.67 -5.51
CA GLU A 551 26.87 1.28 -5.31
C GLU A 551 27.53 0.83 -6.63
N GLU A 552 26.79 0.17 -7.52
CA GLU A 552 27.24 -0.22 -8.86
C GLU A 552 27.24 0.94 -9.87
N GLY A 553 26.82 2.15 -9.46
CA GLY A 553 26.69 3.31 -10.34
C GLY A 553 25.54 3.21 -11.35
N ARG A 554 24.56 2.36 -11.08
CA ARG A 554 23.34 2.12 -11.89
C ARG A 554 22.13 2.66 -11.17
N THR A 555 21.14 3.05 -11.93
CA THR A 555 19.82 3.40 -11.37
C THR A 555 18.80 2.31 -11.70
N PRO A 556 17.74 2.11 -10.87
CA PRO A 556 16.66 1.19 -11.23
C PRO A 556 16.04 1.49 -12.60
N GLN A 557 15.98 2.77 -12.98
CA GLN A 557 15.45 3.22 -14.26
C GLN A 557 16.31 2.78 -15.45
N GLU A 558 17.62 2.87 -15.33
CA GLU A 558 18.57 2.43 -16.38
C GLU A 558 18.51 0.92 -16.54
N THR A 559 18.52 0.16 -15.44
CA THR A 559 18.41 -1.30 -15.44
C THR A 559 17.10 -1.77 -16.10
N MET A 560 16.00 -1.12 -15.80
CA MET A 560 14.69 -1.43 -16.39
C MET A 560 14.57 -0.98 -17.86
N ALA A 561 15.19 0.12 -18.25
CA ALA A 561 15.24 0.57 -19.64
C ALA A 561 16.09 -0.37 -20.51
N GLU A 562 17.19 -0.88 -20.01
CA GLU A 562 18.00 -1.91 -20.67
C GLU A 562 17.19 -3.21 -20.83
N ALA A 563 16.49 -3.63 -19.79
CA ALA A 563 15.64 -4.82 -19.80
C ALA A 563 14.44 -4.71 -20.76
N SER A 564 13.90 -3.52 -21.00
CA SER A 564 12.81 -3.28 -21.97
C SER A 564 13.26 -3.13 -23.41
N GLY A 565 14.58 -3.12 -23.69
CA GLY A 565 15.15 -2.95 -25.04
C GLY A 565 15.13 -1.51 -25.54
N THR A 566 14.76 -0.52 -24.72
CA THR A 566 14.71 0.90 -25.06
C THR A 566 16.06 1.62 -24.88
N GLY A 567 17.05 0.97 -24.28
CA GLY A 567 18.34 1.57 -23.89
C GLY A 567 19.37 1.79 -25.01
N LYS A 568 19.11 1.39 -26.26
CA LYS A 568 20.13 1.45 -27.33
C LYS A 568 20.34 2.80 -28.01
N ASN A 569 19.60 3.86 -27.65
CA ASN A 569 19.64 5.16 -28.34
C ASN A 569 19.89 6.41 -27.48
N ILE A 570 20.43 6.27 -26.27
CA ILE A 570 20.79 7.43 -25.45
C ILE A 570 22.27 7.31 -25.02
N SER A 571 23.17 7.39 -26.02
CA SER A 571 24.57 7.71 -25.75
C SER A 571 25.14 8.47 -26.95
N SER A 572 25.04 9.78 -26.91
CA SER A 572 26.04 10.73 -27.45
C SER A 572 25.51 12.15 -27.38
N GLY A 573 26.09 12.95 -26.52
CA GLY A 573 25.78 14.39 -26.45
C GLY A 573 26.59 15.09 -25.37
N ASN A 574 27.89 15.30 -25.65
CA ASN A 574 28.76 16.39 -25.16
C ASN A 574 28.91 16.64 -23.65
N THR A 575 30.01 16.15 -23.13
CA THR A 575 30.79 16.82 -22.08
C THR A 575 31.73 17.85 -22.71
N PRO A 576 31.82 19.07 -22.21
CA PRO A 576 32.95 19.93 -22.48
C PRO A 576 34.08 19.63 -21.49
N THR A 577 35.20 19.21 -22.04
CA THR A 577 36.52 19.20 -21.42
C THR A 577 36.92 20.59 -20.93
N ALA A 578 37.35 20.67 -19.68
CA ALA A 578 38.25 21.71 -19.20
C ALA A 578 39.45 21.03 -18.52
N SER A 579 40.56 21.17 -19.22
CA SER A 579 41.90 20.84 -18.80
C SER A 579 42.43 21.81 -17.76
N ALA A 580 43.20 21.32 -16.79
CA ALA A 580 44.42 21.95 -16.24
C ALA A 580 45.11 20.97 -15.34
N GLU A 581 46.28 20.53 -15.76
CA GLU A 581 47.63 20.53 -15.15
C GLU A 581 47.62 20.52 -13.61
N GLY A 582 48.10 19.53 -12.94
CA GLY A 582 49.50 19.09 -12.92
C GLY A 582 50.10 19.56 -11.63
N GLU A 583 50.41 18.64 -10.69
CA GLU A 583 51.70 18.60 -9.98
C GLU A 583 51.77 17.39 -9.06
N LYS A 584 52.88 16.68 -9.23
CA LYS A 584 53.36 15.61 -8.35
C LYS A 584 53.87 16.21 -7.05
N LYS A 585 53.67 15.54 -5.92
CA LYS A 585 54.77 15.16 -5.00
C LYS A 585 54.29 14.34 -3.82
N ASP A 586 54.90 13.20 -3.71
CA ASP A 586 55.63 12.57 -2.60
C ASP A 586 54.87 12.14 -1.33
N SER A 587 54.79 10.84 -1.27
CA SER A 587 55.11 9.92 -0.16
C SER A 587 55.22 10.53 1.25
N ALA A 588 54.31 10.15 2.11
CA ALA A 588 54.62 9.77 3.49
C ALA A 588 53.57 8.75 3.98
N ALA A 589 54.04 7.52 4.08
CA ALA A 589 53.32 6.48 4.79
C ALA A 589 53.21 6.88 6.26
N THR A 590 52.00 7.23 6.68
CA THR A 590 51.70 7.32 8.10
C THR A 590 50.76 6.17 8.43
N TRP A 591 51.31 5.19 9.10
CA TRP A 591 50.60 4.12 9.76
C TRP A 591 49.60 4.77 10.76
N LYS A 592 48.34 4.87 10.42
CA LYS A 592 47.27 5.09 11.41
C LYS A 592 47.02 3.75 12.09
N HIS A 593 47.48 3.64 13.32
CA HIS A 593 46.95 2.65 14.26
C HIS A 593 45.44 2.82 14.30
N GLU A 594 44.70 1.83 13.85
CA GLU A 594 43.28 1.69 14.17
C GLU A 594 43.15 1.63 15.69
N LYS A 595 42.57 2.65 16.29
CA LYS A 595 42.24 2.64 17.70
C LYS A 595 41.12 1.62 17.85
N LYS A 596 41.41 0.49 18.51
CA LYS A 596 40.36 -0.43 18.96
C LYS A 596 39.32 0.36 19.75
N LEU A 597 38.07 0.26 19.34
CA LEU A 597 36.95 0.81 20.08
C LEU A 597 36.96 0.23 21.50
N LYS A 598 36.96 1.10 22.49
CA LYS A 598 36.83 0.76 23.90
C LYS A 598 35.98 1.82 24.57
N PHE A 599 35.16 1.41 25.51
CA PHE A 599 34.46 2.34 26.37
C PHE A 599 35.45 3.37 26.99
N SER A 600 35.07 4.63 26.98
CA SER A 600 35.73 5.60 27.87
C SER A 600 35.36 5.24 29.30
N TYR A 601 36.24 5.62 30.26
CA TYR A 601 35.99 5.35 31.68
C TYR A 601 34.63 5.91 32.18
N LYS A 602 34.17 7.00 31.57
CA LYS A 602 32.88 7.62 31.88
C LYS A 602 31.70 6.80 31.36
N GLU A 603 31.80 6.28 30.12
CA GLU A 603 30.79 5.45 29.49
C GLU A 603 30.69 4.08 30.18
N GLN A 604 31.80 3.50 30.60
CA GLN A 604 31.79 2.22 31.31
C GLN A 604 31.08 2.34 32.67
N LYS A 605 31.34 3.42 33.41
CA LYS A 605 30.66 3.68 34.69
C LYS A 605 29.18 3.97 34.50
N GLU A 606 28.83 4.67 33.43
CA GLU A 606 27.47 5.00 33.09
C GLU A 606 26.70 3.72 32.68
N TYR A 607 27.33 2.83 31.91
CA TYR A 607 26.76 1.55 31.51
C TYR A 607 26.46 0.63 32.70
N GLU A 608 27.29 0.67 33.77
CA GLU A 608 27.07 -0.13 34.96
C GLU A 608 25.92 0.38 35.86
N THR A 609 25.52 1.66 35.73
CA THR A 609 24.51 2.27 36.61
C THR A 609 23.21 2.64 35.90
N ILE A 610 23.16 2.64 34.58
CA ILE A 610 22.03 3.17 33.81
C ILE A 610 20.75 2.34 33.97
N GLU A 611 20.86 1.02 34.13
CA GLU A 611 19.73 0.14 34.38
C GLU A 611 19.09 0.39 35.76
N ASP A 612 19.93 0.64 36.78
CA ASP A 612 19.44 0.99 38.10
C ASP A 612 18.78 2.38 38.12
N ASP A 613 19.31 3.34 37.35
CA ASP A 613 18.74 4.66 37.18
C ASP A 613 17.37 4.62 36.49
N ILE A 614 17.21 3.80 35.43
CA ILE A 614 15.96 3.59 34.72
C ILE A 614 14.92 2.96 35.67
N ALA A 615 15.29 1.90 36.38
CA ALA A 615 14.39 1.24 37.31
C ALA A 615 13.94 2.20 38.47
N ALA A 616 14.80 3.06 38.92
CA ALA A 616 14.45 4.08 39.95
C ALA A 616 13.48 5.15 39.41
N LEU A 617 13.59 5.53 38.11
CA LEU A 617 12.68 6.48 37.50
C LEU A 617 11.31 5.83 37.24
N GLU A 618 11.25 4.55 36.85
CA GLU A 618 10.01 3.81 36.70
C GLU A 618 9.27 3.66 38.05
N GLU A 619 9.98 3.31 39.12
CA GLU A 619 9.38 3.23 40.44
C GLU A 619 8.86 4.59 40.92
N LYS A 620 9.55 5.69 40.53
CA LYS A 620 9.10 7.05 40.83
C LYS A 620 7.82 7.40 40.07
N LEU A 621 7.70 6.99 38.80
CA LEU A 621 6.48 7.18 37.99
C LEU A 621 5.28 6.42 38.58
N GLU A 622 5.47 5.17 39.02
CA GLU A 622 4.41 4.42 39.70
C GLU A 622 3.94 5.10 40.98
N LYS A 623 4.85 5.68 41.77
CA LYS A 623 4.50 6.43 42.99
C LYS A 623 3.70 7.69 42.64
N ILE A 624 4.13 8.46 41.64
CA ILE A 624 3.42 9.65 41.18
C ILE A 624 2.02 9.29 40.70
N ASP A 625 1.84 8.20 39.93
CA ASP A 625 0.53 7.73 39.46
C ASP A 625 -0.36 7.31 40.65
N ALA A 626 0.18 6.61 41.62
CA ALA A 626 -0.56 6.27 42.84
C ALA A 626 -1.00 7.51 43.63
N GLU A 627 -0.15 8.52 43.72
CA GLU A 627 -0.47 9.80 44.39
C GLU A 627 -1.48 10.62 43.59
N MET A 628 -1.47 10.58 42.28
CA MET A 628 -2.46 11.22 41.40
C MET A 628 -3.85 10.60 41.62
N VAL A 629 -3.92 9.29 41.75
CA VAL A 629 -5.19 8.57 42.07
C VAL A 629 -5.69 8.94 43.47
N ALA A 630 -4.80 9.01 44.44
CA ALA A 630 -5.16 9.37 45.82
C ALA A 630 -5.61 10.84 45.97
N ASN A 631 -5.09 11.74 45.13
CA ASN A 631 -5.40 13.19 45.19
C ASN A 631 -6.33 13.65 44.03
N ALA A 632 -7.09 12.78 43.41
CA ALA A 632 -7.92 13.05 42.22
C ALA A 632 -8.95 14.19 42.41
N THR A 633 -9.24 14.60 43.64
CA THR A 633 -10.18 15.71 43.97
C THR A 633 -9.49 17.05 44.18
N ASN A 634 -8.18 17.11 44.22
CA ASN A 634 -7.43 18.33 44.52
C ASN A 634 -6.70 18.84 43.24
N SER A 635 -7.34 19.78 42.53
CA SER A 635 -6.85 20.28 41.23
C SER A 635 -5.46 20.95 41.29
N VAL A 636 -5.08 21.59 42.39
CA VAL A 636 -3.79 22.24 42.52
C VAL A 636 -2.66 21.20 42.69
N LYS A 637 -2.91 20.18 43.52
CA LYS A 637 -1.95 19.08 43.73
C LYS A 637 -1.82 18.19 42.50
N LEU A 638 -2.92 17.98 41.78
CA LEU A 638 -2.95 17.22 40.52
C LEU A 638 -2.11 17.92 39.43
N GLY A 639 -2.17 19.26 39.35
CA GLY A 639 -1.35 20.03 38.42
C GLY A 639 0.17 19.96 38.74
N GLN A 640 0.52 19.90 40.02
CA GLN A 640 1.93 19.71 40.43
C GLN A 640 2.44 18.31 40.12
N LEU A 641 1.63 17.27 40.38
CA LEU A 641 1.97 15.87 40.09
C LEU A 641 2.07 15.60 38.58
N LEU A 642 1.21 16.25 37.77
CA LEU A 642 1.31 16.18 36.30
C LEU A 642 2.62 16.78 35.79
N ALA A 643 3.02 17.94 36.29
CA ALA A 643 4.31 18.55 35.91
C ALA A 643 5.51 17.70 36.36
N GLU A 644 5.42 17.07 37.55
CA GLU A 644 6.47 16.17 38.04
C GLU A 644 6.52 14.87 37.24
N LYS A 645 5.37 14.35 36.81
CA LYS A 645 5.26 13.19 35.92
C LYS A 645 5.93 13.46 34.58
N GLU A 646 5.57 14.56 33.92
CA GLU A 646 6.13 14.96 32.63
C GLU A 646 7.66 15.15 32.69
N GLN A 647 8.19 15.76 33.76
CA GLN A 647 9.64 15.85 33.94
C GLN A 647 10.31 14.50 34.16
N THR A 648 9.65 13.57 34.86
CA THR A 648 10.20 12.24 35.13
C THR A 648 10.15 11.37 33.89
N GLU A 649 9.09 11.47 33.06
CA GLU A 649 8.98 10.83 31.76
C GLU A 649 10.05 11.29 30.78
N GLN A 650 10.33 12.61 30.70
CA GLN A 650 11.43 13.15 29.89
C GLN A 650 12.80 12.62 30.31
N LEU A 651 13.07 12.57 31.63
CA LEU A 651 14.32 12.01 32.12
C LEU A 651 14.46 10.51 31.87
N LEU A 652 13.35 9.77 31.89
CA LEU A 652 13.32 8.35 31.56
C LEU A 652 13.66 8.14 30.08
N GLU A 653 13.04 8.93 29.20
CA GLU A 653 13.28 8.88 27.76
C GLU A 653 14.76 9.20 27.43
N GLU A 654 15.34 10.26 28.00
CA GLU A 654 16.76 10.57 27.82
C GLU A 654 17.69 9.43 28.30
N LYS A 655 17.32 8.77 29.41
CA LYS A 655 18.12 7.65 29.94
C LYS A 655 17.97 6.38 29.08
N MET A 656 16.79 6.11 28.54
CA MET A 656 16.56 4.99 27.64
C MET A 656 17.32 5.15 26.31
N GLU A 657 17.28 6.34 25.68
CA GLU A 657 18.08 6.64 24.48
C GLU A 657 19.59 6.46 24.75
N ARG A 658 20.02 6.89 25.93
CA ARG A 658 21.43 6.77 26.32
C ARG A 658 21.83 5.31 26.58
N TRP A 659 20.95 4.51 27.15
CA TRP A 659 21.13 3.07 27.37
C TRP A 659 21.24 2.32 26.03
N GLU A 660 20.36 2.61 25.08
CA GLU A 660 20.39 2.02 23.74
C GLU A 660 21.72 2.31 23.02
N TYR A 661 22.20 3.57 23.08
CA TYR A 661 23.52 3.93 22.54
C TYR A 661 24.67 3.15 23.20
N LEU A 662 24.65 2.98 24.52
CA LEU A 662 25.70 2.27 25.24
C LEU A 662 25.68 0.76 24.97
N GLU A 663 24.49 0.19 24.76
CA GLU A 663 24.33 -1.23 24.41
C GLU A 663 24.81 -1.50 22.98
N GLU A 664 24.50 -0.60 22.04
CA GLU A 664 25.02 -0.66 20.67
C GLU A 664 26.56 -0.55 20.64
N LEU A 665 27.12 0.34 21.41
CA LEU A 665 28.57 0.48 21.57
C LEU A 665 29.21 -0.76 22.21
N ALA A 666 28.56 -1.37 23.20
CA ALA A 666 28.98 -2.64 23.80
C ALA A 666 28.99 -3.79 22.79
N ALA A 667 27.95 -3.85 21.96
CA ALA A 667 27.85 -4.85 20.89
C ALA A 667 28.95 -4.68 19.84
N GLN A 668 29.29 -3.45 19.45
CA GLN A 668 30.36 -3.13 18.51
C GLN A 668 31.74 -3.53 19.09
N ILE A 669 32.00 -3.22 20.34
CA ILE A 669 33.23 -3.62 21.06
C ILE A 669 33.35 -5.15 21.15
N ALA A 670 32.24 -5.85 21.38
CA ALA A 670 32.20 -7.30 21.45
C ALA A 670 32.42 -7.97 20.07
N ALA A 671 31.96 -7.32 18.98
CA ALA A 671 32.17 -7.76 17.61
C ALA A 671 33.61 -7.59 17.14
N GLU A 672 34.28 -6.50 17.53
CA GLU A 672 35.72 -6.26 17.22
C GLU A 672 36.68 -7.07 18.11
N GLY A 673 36.20 -7.63 19.21
CA GLY A 673 36.97 -8.46 20.12
C GLY A 673 37.06 -9.94 19.75
N ARG A 674 36.33 -10.38 18.71
CA ARG A 674 36.38 -11.71 18.11
C ARG A 674 37.22 -11.69 16.85
#